data_5798daa5c8fee83f1534827488a05194
#
_entry.id   5798daa5c8fee83f1534827488a05194
#
_cell.length_a   1.000
_cell.length_b   1.000
_cell.length_c   1.000
_cell.angle_alpha   90.00
_cell.angle_beta   90.00
_cell.angle_gamma   90.00
#
_symmetry.space_group_name_H-M   'P 1'
#
loop_
_entity.id
_entity.type
_entity.pdbx_description
1 polymer ?
#
loop_
_entity_poly.entity_id
_entity_poly.type
_entity_poly.pdbx_seq_one_letter_code
_entity_poly.pdbx_strand_id
1 'polypeptide(L)'
;MSNALISGLDPASFSSVIKPVDDLFRYVNGPWIDTYRLPDDRSRYGSFDKLAEDAENQIRDILEDDDCPAVKSRALYHAFCDTDTINQAGITPIRADLDAIDQAADKTSLTRVLGSLNPTGGSDQFAMAGYGDPGDPEHNIVHIEQAGIGLPDEAYYCEDHYAPVREQYVAMVAKQLRQAGYGDELQTEEQAHRFLEVETRIASHHWDNVATRDSQKTYNPTDFAALSETLAHFDLAAWIGAWQAAYDATAAGTAQSLDLKAIMQHIIVHEPSFLAGLDAFWAASELDDLKLWARVHTITGWAGMLSREFDETNFAFYGKVLSGAKQQRDRWKRGVSLVNGVCGEDVGREYVKRHFPESSKQRMEQLVGNLIDAYRVSISTSDWLGEATKTKALEKLSKFTAKVGYTNHWRDYAALDVRDDAGLVDNMRAASLYENGYQLSKAGQPVDRDEWLMNPQTVNAYYEPSLNVIVFPAAILQPPFFNPEADDAANYGGIGAVIGHEIGHGFDDQGSQYDGDGKLNNWWTDEDRARFEQRTKALIEQYNGFIPRQLAEKYADDPQKAPHVNGALTIGENIGDLGGVNIALKAYAFALDAASGKPEDGSPEAIRAALDAAPDIDGFTGLQRFFLGYASIWRTKQRDELAEQYLQIDPHSPAEFRTNGIVRNVDLFYAAFDVKPTDAMWLDHDQRVRIW
;
A
#
# COMPACT_ATOMS: atom_id res chain seq x y z
N MET A 1 31.45 -21.61 -24.62
CA MET A 1 32.15 -21.10 -23.45
C MET A 1 31.08 -21.04 -22.39
N SER A 2 31.18 -21.79 -21.26
CA SER A 2 30.25 -21.61 -20.15
C SER A 2 30.45 -20.17 -19.64
N ASN A 3 29.44 -19.34 -19.73
CA ASN A 3 29.48 -18.06 -19.04
C ASN A 3 29.77 -18.36 -17.56
N ALA A 4 30.75 -17.68 -16.97
CA ALA A 4 31.00 -17.79 -15.56
C ALA A 4 29.73 -17.32 -14.85
N LEU A 5 29.23 -18.07 -13.84
CA LEU A 5 28.12 -17.66 -13.01
C LEU A 5 28.51 -16.38 -12.29
N ILE A 6 27.62 -15.38 -12.30
CA ILE A 6 27.75 -14.14 -11.55
C ILE A 6 26.86 -14.19 -10.31
N SER A 7 27.31 -13.61 -9.21
CA SER A 7 26.51 -13.60 -7.96
C SER A 7 25.28 -12.70 -8.02
N GLY A 8 25.27 -11.70 -8.90
CA GLY A 8 24.26 -10.64 -8.89
C GLY A 8 24.44 -9.62 -7.77
N LEU A 9 25.47 -9.75 -6.95
CA LEU A 9 25.82 -8.87 -5.84
C LEU A 9 26.99 -7.96 -6.22
N ASP A 10 27.16 -6.86 -5.50
CA ASP A 10 28.34 -5.98 -5.60
C ASP A 10 29.11 -5.98 -4.26
N PRO A 11 29.99 -6.97 -4.02
CA PRO A 11 30.72 -7.09 -2.76
C PRO A 11 31.61 -5.87 -2.44
N ALA A 12 32.04 -5.13 -3.47
CA ALA A 12 32.86 -3.93 -3.28
C ALA A 12 32.08 -2.77 -2.61
N SER A 13 30.77 -2.82 -2.66
CA SER A 13 29.89 -1.84 -2.00
C SER A 13 29.62 -2.16 -0.52
N PHE A 14 30.01 -3.34 -0.02
CA PHE A 14 29.74 -3.76 1.35
C PHE A 14 30.66 -3.08 2.36
N SER A 15 30.24 -3.02 3.62
CA SER A 15 31.03 -2.42 4.69
C SER A 15 32.31 -3.23 4.96
N SER A 16 33.45 -2.54 5.02
CA SER A 16 34.72 -3.10 5.48
C SER A 16 34.90 -3.04 7.00
N VAL A 17 33.97 -2.40 7.72
CA VAL A 17 34.08 -2.11 9.17
C VAL A 17 32.98 -2.86 9.94
N ILE A 18 31.73 -2.81 9.47
CA ILE A 18 30.61 -3.51 10.09
C ILE A 18 30.62 -4.97 9.64
N LYS A 19 30.37 -5.89 10.55
CA LYS A 19 30.27 -7.33 10.24
C LYS A 19 28.81 -7.75 10.08
N PRO A 20 28.49 -8.76 9.24
CA PRO A 20 27.13 -9.27 9.11
C PRO A 20 26.54 -9.84 10.39
N VAL A 21 27.40 -10.32 11.31
CA VAL A 21 27.03 -10.84 12.63
C VAL A 21 26.64 -9.75 13.64
N ASP A 22 27.00 -8.49 13.36
CA ASP A 22 26.68 -7.35 14.20
C ASP A 22 25.48 -6.56 13.65
N ASP A 23 25.40 -6.40 12.31
CA ASP A 23 24.32 -5.69 11.60
C ASP A 23 24.36 -6.05 10.11
N LEU A 24 23.53 -6.99 9.68
CA LEU A 24 23.49 -7.42 8.27
C LEU A 24 23.02 -6.29 7.34
N PHE A 25 21.99 -5.55 7.76
CA PHE A 25 21.46 -4.44 6.96
C PHE A 25 22.54 -3.39 6.70
N ARG A 26 23.27 -2.97 7.73
CA ARG A 26 24.34 -1.98 7.61
C ARG A 26 25.60 -2.54 6.96
N TYR A 27 25.88 -3.83 7.11
CA TYR A 27 26.96 -4.48 6.38
C TYR A 27 26.79 -4.35 4.87
N VAL A 28 25.58 -4.64 4.37
CA VAL A 28 25.26 -4.60 2.93
C VAL A 28 25.01 -3.16 2.44
N ASN A 29 24.23 -2.38 3.18
CA ASN A 29 23.69 -1.10 2.71
C ASN A 29 24.35 0.13 3.34
N GLY A 30 25.08 -0.06 4.45
CA GLY A 30 25.63 1.04 5.26
C GLY A 30 26.49 2.04 4.48
N PRO A 31 27.50 1.60 3.72
CA PRO A 31 28.36 2.54 2.96
C PRO A 31 27.56 3.39 1.96
N TRP A 32 26.55 2.80 1.32
CA TRP A 32 25.66 3.53 0.43
C TRP A 32 24.79 4.52 1.23
N ILE A 33 24.16 4.10 2.33
CA ILE A 33 23.31 4.96 3.17
C ILE A 33 24.09 6.16 3.68
N ASP A 34 25.35 5.96 4.11
CA ASP A 34 26.20 7.02 4.70
C ASP A 34 26.63 8.04 3.65
N THR A 35 26.87 7.58 2.42
CA THR A 35 27.41 8.44 1.34
C THR A 35 26.34 9.00 0.41
N TYR A 36 25.20 8.31 0.26
CA TYR A 36 24.12 8.74 -0.63
C TYR A 36 23.50 10.05 -0.14
N ARG A 37 23.44 11.04 -0.99
CA ARG A 37 22.75 12.30 -0.72
C ARG A 37 21.33 12.21 -1.28
N LEU A 38 20.35 12.14 -0.37
CA LEU A 38 18.95 12.11 -0.75
C LEU A 38 18.58 13.39 -1.51
N PRO A 39 18.01 13.30 -2.73
CA PRO A 39 17.57 14.46 -3.49
C PRO A 39 16.54 15.29 -2.72
N ASP A 40 16.49 16.60 -3.01
CA ASP A 40 15.62 17.51 -2.28
C ASP A 40 14.12 17.26 -2.58
N ASP A 41 13.81 16.66 -3.72
CA ASP A 41 12.46 16.28 -4.16
C ASP A 41 12.04 14.86 -3.70
N ARG A 42 12.87 14.19 -2.89
CA ARG A 42 12.60 12.84 -2.38
C ARG A 42 12.57 12.84 -0.86
N SER A 43 11.59 12.15 -0.28
CA SER A 43 11.52 11.87 1.17
C SER A 43 12.23 10.56 1.51
N ARG A 44 12.33 9.63 0.56
CA ARG A 44 13.12 8.40 0.62
C ARG A 44 13.70 8.05 -0.74
N TYR A 45 14.72 7.19 -0.73
CA TYR A 45 15.29 6.58 -1.93
C TYR A 45 15.95 5.25 -1.56
N GLY A 46 15.80 4.24 -2.41
CA GLY A 46 16.34 2.92 -2.20
C GLY A 46 16.17 2.00 -3.41
N SER A 47 16.22 0.69 -3.19
CA SER A 47 16.11 -0.32 -4.26
C SER A 47 14.76 -0.24 -4.98
N PHE A 48 13.66 -0.15 -4.24
CA PHE A 48 12.31 0.04 -4.81
C PHE A 48 12.18 1.35 -5.58
N ASP A 49 12.69 2.45 -4.99
CA ASP A 49 12.58 3.78 -5.59
C ASP A 49 13.39 3.89 -6.88
N LYS A 50 14.52 3.19 -6.97
CA LYS A 50 15.33 3.13 -8.21
C LYS A 50 14.55 2.47 -9.35
N LEU A 51 13.91 1.34 -9.09
CA LEU A 51 13.09 0.68 -10.11
C LEU A 51 11.85 1.50 -10.47
N ALA A 52 11.22 2.14 -9.48
CA ALA A 52 10.09 3.03 -9.71
C ALA A 52 10.49 4.23 -10.59
N GLU A 53 11.68 4.80 -10.38
CA GLU A 53 12.21 5.89 -11.21
C GLU A 53 12.53 5.42 -12.64
N ASP A 54 13.06 4.21 -12.80
CA ASP A 54 13.27 3.64 -14.14
C ASP A 54 11.95 3.42 -14.87
N ALA A 55 10.93 2.87 -14.19
CA ALA A 55 9.59 2.72 -14.73
C ALA A 55 8.94 4.07 -15.08
N GLU A 56 9.09 5.10 -14.23
CA GLU A 56 8.61 6.47 -14.52
C GLU A 56 9.21 7.04 -15.81
N ASN A 57 10.52 6.88 -16.01
CA ASN A 57 11.19 7.35 -17.23
C ASN A 57 10.67 6.59 -18.45
N GLN A 58 10.49 5.27 -18.35
CA GLN A 58 9.95 4.44 -19.43
C GLN A 58 8.49 4.81 -19.77
N ILE A 59 7.66 5.08 -18.75
CA ILE A 59 6.29 5.56 -18.95
C ILE A 59 6.28 6.96 -19.59
N ARG A 60 7.15 7.86 -19.15
CA ARG A 60 7.30 9.18 -19.78
C ARG A 60 7.62 9.05 -21.27
N ASP A 61 8.58 8.20 -21.64
CA ASP A 61 8.94 7.97 -23.04
C ASP A 61 7.75 7.46 -23.86
N ILE A 62 6.86 6.64 -23.25
CA ILE A 62 5.62 6.18 -23.87
C ILE A 62 4.62 7.33 -24.02
N LEU A 63 4.44 8.18 -23.01
CA LEU A 63 3.46 9.28 -23.03
C LEU A 63 3.88 10.44 -23.96
N GLU A 64 5.18 10.63 -24.17
CA GLU A 64 5.74 11.63 -25.09
C GLU A 64 5.88 11.11 -26.53
N ASP A 65 5.62 9.83 -26.80
CA ASP A 65 5.63 9.20 -28.12
C ASP A 65 4.30 9.50 -28.85
N ASP A 66 4.36 10.29 -29.94
CA ASP A 66 3.19 10.67 -30.69
C ASP A 66 2.45 9.52 -31.38
N ASP A 67 3.13 8.42 -31.64
CA ASP A 67 2.56 7.21 -32.24
C ASP A 67 1.95 6.25 -31.17
N CYS A 68 2.03 6.59 -29.89
CA CYS A 68 1.48 5.75 -28.82
C CYS A 68 -0.05 5.68 -28.87
N PRO A 69 -0.64 4.47 -28.83
CA PRO A 69 -2.09 4.29 -28.91
C PRO A 69 -2.85 4.69 -27.63
N ALA A 70 -2.17 4.89 -26.49
CA ALA A 70 -2.76 5.29 -25.23
C ALA A 70 -3.16 6.79 -25.23
N VAL A 71 -4.11 7.15 -26.09
CA VAL A 71 -4.49 8.54 -26.38
C VAL A 71 -5.02 9.26 -25.14
N LYS A 72 -5.85 8.59 -24.33
CA LYS A 72 -6.43 9.19 -23.11
C LYS A 72 -5.38 9.43 -22.05
N SER A 73 -4.45 8.49 -21.87
CA SER A 73 -3.31 8.63 -20.97
C SER A 73 -2.43 9.82 -21.34
N ARG A 74 -2.16 9.99 -22.64
CA ARG A 74 -1.40 11.12 -23.16
C ARG A 74 -2.13 12.45 -22.95
N ALA A 75 -3.44 12.51 -23.27
CA ALA A 75 -4.27 13.71 -23.08
C ALA A 75 -4.25 14.15 -21.60
N LEU A 76 -4.40 13.22 -20.66
CA LEU A 76 -4.35 13.51 -19.23
C LEU A 76 -2.96 14.00 -18.79
N TYR A 77 -1.88 13.36 -19.28
CA TYR A 77 -0.50 13.77 -19.00
C TYR A 77 -0.22 15.19 -19.50
N HIS A 78 -0.61 15.51 -20.75
CA HIS A 78 -0.44 16.82 -21.32
C HIS A 78 -1.25 17.89 -20.57
N ALA A 79 -2.53 17.61 -20.25
CA ALA A 79 -3.36 18.50 -19.46
C ALA A 79 -2.75 18.81 -18.08
N PHE A 80 -2.15 17.81 -17.42
CA PHE A 80 -1.46 18.01 -16.16
C PHE A 80 -0.15 18.81 -16.31
N CYS A 81 0.57 18.64 -17.41
CA CYS A 81 1.82 19.35 -17.68
C CYS A 81 1.63 20.77 -18.19
N ASP A 82 0.43 21.14 -18.67
CA ASP A 82 0.11 22.49 -19.14
C ASP A 82 -0.13 23.47 -17.97
N THR A 83 0.98 23.85 -17.33
CA THR A 83 0.95 24.74 -16.17
C THR A 83 0.45 26.15 -16.50
N ASP A 84 0.57 26.62 -17.75
CA ASP A 84 0.11 27.95 -18.14
C ASP A 84 -1.42 28.02 -18.14
N THR A 85 -2.09 27.05 -18.76
CA THR A 85 -3.56 26.93 -18.74
C THR A 85 -4.08 26.75 -17.31
N ILE A 86 -3.45 25.89 -16.51
CA ILE A 86 -3.85 25.65 -15.11
C ILE A 86 -3.71 26.93 -14.28
N ASN A 87 -2.60 27.67 -14.41
CA ASN A 87 -2.38 28.93 -13.69
C ASN A 87 -3.38 30.03 -14.12
N GLN A 88 -3.73 30.09 -15.40
CA GLN A 88 -4.72 31.03 -15.90
C GLN A 88 -6.13 30.72 -15.38
N ALA A 89 -6.48 29.45 -15.25
CA ALA A 89 -7.77 29.01 -14.70
C ALA A 89 -7.93 29.33 -13.20
N GLY A 90 -6.80 29.29 -12.44
CA GLY A 90 -6.80 29.58 -11.01
C GLY A 90 -7.72 28.63 -10.23
N ILE A 91 -8.62 29.21 -9.41
CA ILE A 91 -9.66 28.47 -8.64
C ILE A 91 -10.98 28.33 -9.42
N THR A 92 -11.09 28.96 -10.59
CA THR A 92 -12.35 28.99 -11.35
C THR A 92 -12.96 27.60 -11.57
N PRO A 93 -12.18 26.53 -11.87
CA PRO A 93 -12.75 25.20 -12.15
C PRO A 93 -13.58 24.60 -10.99
N ILE A 94 -13.32 25.00 -9.73
CA ILE A 94 -14.06 24.50 -8.57
C ILE A 94 -14.97 25.56 -7.94
N ARG A 95 -15.09 26.75 -8.56
CA ARG A 95 -15.89 27.84 -7.98
C ARG A 95 -17.35 27.47 -7.82
N ALA A 96 -17.92 26.76 -8.81
CA ALA A 96 -19.31 26.34 -8.76
C ALA A 96 -19.60 25.39 -7.58
N ASP A 97 -18.66 24.51 -7.24
CA ASP A 97 -18.79 23.59 -6.10
C ASP A 97 -18.79 24.37 -4.78
N LEU A 98 -17.84 25.31 -4.66
CA LEU A 98 -17.75 26.18 -3.47
C LEU A 98 -19.01 27.04 -3.32
N ASP A 99 -19.53 27.61 -4.41
CA ASP A 99 -20.76 28.40 -4.38
C ASP A 99 -21.97 27.53 -4.01
N ALA A 100 -22.05 26.29 -4.44
CA ALA A 100 -23.11 25.35 -4.08
C ALA A 100 -23.07 25.03 -2.56
N ILE A 101 -21.89 24.78 -2.00
CA ILE A 101 -21.68 24.57 -0.58
C ILE A 101 -22.13 25.82 0.21
N ASP A 102 -21.69 27.00 -0.21
CA ASP A 102 -21.99 28.28 0.47
C ASP A 102 -23.49 28.63 0.43
N GLN A 103 -24.20 28.28 -0.64
CA GLN A 103 -25.63 28.57 -0.82
C GLN A 103 -26.55 27.54 -0.13
N ALA A 104 -26.05 26.43 0.38
CA ALA A 104 -26.86 25.46 1.11
C ALA A 104 -27.57 26.15 2.29
N ALA A 105 -28.91 26.08 2.33
CA ALA A 105 -29.70 26.82 3.29
C ALA A 105 -29.88 26.10 4.64
N ASP A 106 -29.69 24.78 4.64
CA ASP A 106 -29.83 23.90 5.80
C ASP A 106 -28.96 22.64 5.61
N LYS A 107 -28.90 21.78 6.64
CA LYS A 107 -28.10 20.55 6.62
C LYS A 107 -28.54 19.59 5.51
N THR A 108 -29.83 19.41 5.27
CA THR A 108 -30.34 18.53 4.22
C THR A 108 -29.94 19.04 2.82
N SER A 109 -29.99 20.36 2.59
CA SER A 109 -29.52 20.91 1.32
C SER A 109 -28.00 20.76 1.16
N LEU A 110 -27.22 20.90 2.24
CA LEU A 110 -25.79 20.62 2.21
C LEU A 110 -25.50 19.16 1.92
N THR A 111 -26.21 18.22 2.56
CA THR A 111 -26.11 16.77 2.29
C THR A 111 -26.35 16.46 0.80
N ARG A 112 -27.34 17.11 0.18
CA ARG A 112 -27.58 16.95 -1.27
C ARG A 112 -26.44 17.52 -2.11
N VAL A 113 -25.88 18.66 -1.74
CA VAL A 113 -24.70 19.22 -2.43
C VAL A 113 -23.55 18.25 -2.36
N LEU A 114 -23.21 17.74 -1.17
CA LEU A 114 -22.13 16.77 -1.00
C LEU A 114 -22.36 15.50 -1.82
N GLY A 115 -23.58 14.96 -1.80
CA GLY A 115 -23.93 13.81 -2.64
C GLY A 115 -23.80 14.09 -4.14
N SER A 116 -24.14 15.31 -4.60
CA SER A 116 -24.02 15.66 -6.02
C SER A 116 -22.58 15.88 -6.49
N LEU A 117 -21.66 16.27 -5.60
CA LEU A 117 -20.25 16.48 -5.92
C LEU A 117 -19.43 15.19 -5.87
N ASN A 118 -19.83 14.23 -5.01
CA ASN A 118 -19.05 13.02 -4.75
C ASN A 118 -18.73 12.19 -6.01
N PRO A 119 -19.65 11.90 -6.97
CA PRO A 119 -19.31 11.08 -8.13
C PRO A 119 -18.23 11.69 -9.02
N THR A 120 -17.98 12.99 -8.93
CA THR A 120 -16.99 13.71 -9.74
C THR A 120 -15.79 14.23 -8.94
N GLY A 121 -15.49 13.64 -7.78
CA GLY A 121 -14.33 13.98 -6.95
C GLY A 121 -14.60 14.98 -5.84
N GLY A 122 -15.84 15.04 -5.35
CA GLY A 122 -16.20 15.78 -4.12
C GLY A 122 -15.67 15.07 -2.87
N SER A 123 -15.70 15.81 -1.76
CA SER A 123 -15.19 15.33 -0.46
C SER A 123 -16.00 14.16 0.09
N ASP A 124 -15.32 13.18 0.66
CA ASP A 124 -15.91 11.98 1.24
C ASP A 124 -16.19 12.17 2.74
N GLN A 125 -17.45 11.96 3.15
CA GLN A 125 -17.85 11.87 4.56
C GLN A 125 -17.62 10.44 5.08
N PHE A 126 -17.68 9.48 4.22
CA PHE A 126 -17.30 8.07 4.35
C PHE A 126 -16.84 7.59 2.96
N ALA A 127 -15.90 6.68 2.89
CA ALA A 127 -15.48 6.07 1.64
C ALA A 127 -16.47 4.97 1.22
N MET A 128 -16.63 4.79 -0.09
CA MET A 128 -17.54 3.78 -0.66
C MET A 128 -16.93 3.17 -1.93
N ALA A 129 -16.81 1.84 -1.96
CA ALA A 129 -16.30 1.13 -3.12
C ALA A 129 -16.90 -0.29 -3.25
N GLY A 130 -16.81 -0.88 -4.44
CA GLY A 130 -17.24 -2.25 -4.72
C GLY A 130 -16.06 -3.21 -4.68
N TYR A 131 -16.07 -4.17 -3.74
CA TYR A 131 -15.06 -5.22 -3.60
C TYR A 131 -15.74 -6.58 -3.36
N GLY A 132 -14.94 -7.67 -3.36
CA GLY A 132 -15.42 -9.00 -3.01
C GLY A 132 -16.03 -9.06 -1.62
N ASP A 133 -17.15 -9.78 -1.47
CA ASP A 133 -17.75 -10.04 -0.14
C ASP A 133 -16.94 -11.10 0.60
N PRO A 134 -16.29 -10.78 1.74
CA PRO A 134 -15.60 -11.79 2.55
C PRO A 134 -16.48 -12.96 3.00
N GLY A 135 -17.78 -12.78 3.09
CA GLY A 135 -18.74 -13.84 3.41
C GLY A 135 -19.25 -14.64 2.20
N ASP A 136 -19.12 -14.09 0.98
CA ASP A 136 -19.46 -14.72 -0.29
C ASP A 136 -18.49 -14.30 -1.40
N PRO A 137 -17.27 -14.88 -1.44
CA PRO A 137 -16.20 -14.45 -2.33
C PRO A 137 -16.48 -14.65 -3.84
N GLU A 138 -17.62 -15.19 -4.21
CA GLU A 138 -18.06 -15.29 -5.60
C GLU A 138 -18.73 -13.99 -6.11
N HIS A 139 -19.13 -13.07 -5.21
CA HIS A 139 -19.81 -11.84 -5.55
C HIS A 139 -19.14 -10.61 -4.94
N ASN A 140 -19.24 -9.49 -5.65
CA ASN A 140 -18.84 -8.19 -5.13
C ASN A 140 -19.98 -7.55 -4.35
N ILE A 141 -19.64 -6.75 -3.35
CA ILE A 141 -20.55 -6.00 -2.48
C ILE A 141 -20.03 -4.57 -2.30
N VAL A 142 -20.88 -3.65 -1.88
CA VAL A 142 -20.44 -2.30 -1.50
C VAL A 142 -19.83 -2.34 -0.10
N HIS A 143 -18.62 -1.78 0.04
CA HIS A 143 -17.96 -1.54 1.30
C HIS A 143 -18.05 -0.05 1.66
N ILE A 144 -18.26 0.24 2.94
CA ILE A 144 -18.28 1.59 3.50
C ILE A 144 -17.26 1.66 4.62
N GLU A 145 -16.38 2.66 4.55
CA GLU A 145 -15.25 2.85 5.45
C GLU A 145 -15.22 4.28 6.01
N GLN A 146 -14.56 4.43 7.15
CA GLN A 146 -14.34 5.75 7.76
C GLN A 146 -13.54 6.68 6.85
N ALA A 147 -13.92 7.99 6.83
CA ALA A 147 -13.25 9.04 6.07
C ALA A 147 -13.52 10.42 6.70
N GLY A 148 -13.15 11.49 5.98
CA GLY A 148 -13.52 12.87 6.36
C GLY A 148 -12.50 13.60 7.20
N ILE A 149 -11.26 13.09 7.31
CA ILE A 149 -10.13 13.77 7.95
C ILE A 149 -9.03 14.06 6.94
N GLY A 150 -8.25 15.11 7.15
CA GLY A 150 -7.19 15.55 6.24
C GLY A 150 -5.77 15.26 6.75
N LEU A 151 -5.59 14.96 8.05
CA LEU A 151 -4.35 14.44 8.60
C LEU A 151 -4.30 12.91 8.46
N PRO A 152 -3.11 12.27 8.47
CA PRO A 152 -2.95 10.87 8.09
C PRO A 152 -3.69 9.86 8.96
N ASP A 153 -3.96 10.19 10.23
CA ASP A 153 -4.52 9.27 11.21
C ASP A 153 -5.19 10.06 12.36
N GLU A 154 -6.09 9.44 13.09
CA GLU A 154 -6.79 10.05 14.21
C GLU A 154 -5.84 10.51 15.34
N ALA A 155 -4.72 9.81 15.53
CA ALA A 155 -3.71 10.16 16.52
C ALA A 155 -3.12 11.57 16.30
N TYR A 156 -3.04 12.01 15.06
CA TYR A 156 -2.56 13.36 14.73
C TYR A 156 -3.44 14.48 15.35
N TYR A 157 -4.71 14.19 15.63
CA TYR A 157 -5.65 15.16 16.23
C TYR A 157 -5.61 15.17 17.76
N CYS A 158 -5.30 14.03 18.40
CA CYS A 158 -5.46 13.88 19.85
C CYS A 158 -4.12 13.82 20.61
N GLU A 159 -3.02 13.37 20.01
CA GLU A 159 -1.76 13.22 20.73
C GLU A 159 -0.93 14.50 20.75
N ASP A 160 -0.36 14.80 21.94
CA ASP A 160 0.34 16.07 22.19
C ASP A 160 1.59 16.27 21.32
N HIS A 161 2.29 15.20 20.98
CA HIS A 161 3.51 15.30 20.18
C HIS A 161 3.24 15.76 18.73
N TYR A 162 2.01 15.60 18.21
CA TYR A 162 1.60 16.13 16.90
C TYR A 162 1.12 17.59 16.94
N ALA A 163 1.14 18.28 18.09
CA ALA A 163 0.75 19.67 18.16
C ALA A 163 1.47 20.59 17.14
N PRO A 164 2.81 20.46 16.92
CA PRO A 164 3.49 21.23 15.88
C PRO A 164 2.98 20.96 14.46
N VAL A 165 2.57 19.72 14.17
CA VAL A 165 1.98 19.35 12.87
C VAL A 165 0.62 20.03 12.71
N ARG A 166 -0.22 20.00 13.74
CA ARG A 166 -1.53 20.69 13.72
C ARG A 166 -1.41 22.20 13.50
N GLU A 167 -0.41 22.87 14.10
CA GLU A 167 -0.14 24.30 13.86
C GLU A 167 0.18 24.58 12.38
N GLN A 168 1.01 23.74 11.75
CA GLN A 168 1.32 23.86 10.33
C GLN A 168 0.12 23.53 9.43
N TYR A 169 -0.72 22.59 9.84
CA TYR A 169 -1.97 22.26 9.17
C TYR A 169 -2.94 23.44 9.16
N VAL A 170 -3.16 24.07 10.30
CA VAL A 170 -3.95 25.31 10.43
C VAL A 170 -3.40 26.41 9.53
N ALA A 171 -2.08 26.60 9.51
CA ALA A 171 -1.46 27.62 8.66
C ALA A 171 -1.67 27.36 7.16
N MET A 172 -1.62 26.08 6.73
CA MET A 172 -1.93 25.68 5.35
C MET A 172 -3.39 25.99 5.02
N VAL A 173 -4.34 25.56 5.86
CA VAL A 173 -5.78 25.78 5.66
C VAL A 173 -6.11 27.27 5.59
N ALA A 174 -5.58 28.07 6.51
CA ALA A 174 -5.78 29.53 6.51
C ALA A 174 -5.30 30.16 5.18
N LYS A 175 -4.15 29.73 4.69
CA LYS A 175 -3.60 30.20 3.41
C LYS A 175 -4.45 29.79 2.23
N GLN A 176 -4.94 28.55 2.18
CA GLN A 176 -5.83 28.06 1.11
C GLN A 176 -7.16 28.81 1.11
N LEU A 177 -7.78 29.03 2.27
CA LEU A 177 -9.01 29.82 2.40
C LEU A 177 -8.82 31.25 1.90
N ARG A 178 -7.70 31.90 2.22
CA ARG A 178 -7.37 33.24 1.73
C ARG A 178 -7.17 33.26 0.20
N GLN A 179 -6.45 32.30 -0.34
CA GLN A 179 -6.27 32.15 -1.79
C GLN A 179 -7.60 31.94 -2.52
N ALA A 180 -8.54 31.26 -1.88
CA ALA A 180 -9.88 31.02 -2.38
C ALA A 180 -10.82 32.22 -2.21
N GLY A 181 -10.41 33.30 -1.50
CA GLY A 181 -11.16 34.52 -1.32
C GLY A 181 -12.14 34.53 -0.15
N TYR A 182 -11.94 33.70 0.88
CA TYR A 182 -12.83 33.57 2.03
C TYR A 182 -12.51 34.52 3.18
N GLY A 183 -11.71 35.53 2.98
CA GLY A 183 -11.45 36.56 3.96
C GLY A 183 -10.01 37.07 3.94
N ASP A 184 -9.75 38.02 4.84
CA ASP A 184 -8.39 38.48 5.14
C ASP A 184 -7.62 37.48 6.02
N GLU A 185 -6.40 37.84 6.41
CA GLU A 185 -5.51 36.98 7.20
C GLU A 185 -6.12 36.57 8.54
N LEU A 186 -6.67 37.50 9.28
CA LEU A 186 -7.24 37.21 10.59
C LEU A 186 -8.52 36.35 10.50
N GLN A 187 -9.38 36.66 9.53
CA GLN A 187 -10.61 35.89 9.30
C GLN A 187 -10.32 34.44 8.88
N THR A 188 -9.33 34.23 8.00
CA THR A 188 -8.99 32.88 7.52
C THR A 188 -8.23 32.07 8.57
N GLU A 189 -7.45 32.72 9.45
CA GLU A 189 -6.81 32.06 10.60
C GLU A 189 -7.86 31.58 11.62
N GLU A 190 -8.86 32.40 11.95
CA GLU A 190 -9.98 32.02 12.81
C GLU A 190 -10.76 30.84 12.20
N GLN A 191 -11.06 30.89 10.91
CA GLN A 191 -11.73 29.81 10.22
C GLN A 191 -10.90 28.51 10.23
N ALA A 192 -9.58 28.58 10.05
CA ALA A 192 -8.72 27.41 10.05
C ALA A 192 -8.62 26.75 11.42
N HIS A 193 -8.57 27.51 12.50
CA HIS A 193 -8.66 26.96 13.86
C HIS A 193 -10.02 26.29 14.12
N ARG A 194 -11.11 26.94 13.72
CA ARG A 194 -12.46 26.35 13.80
C ARG A 194 -12.59 25.08 12.98
N PHE A 195 -11.98 25.05 11.79
CA PHE A 195 -11.93 23.84 10.95
C PHE A 195 -11.22 22.69 11.66
N LEU A 196 -10.05 22.93 12.28
CA LEU A 196 -9.33 21.89 13.03
C LEU A 196 -10.20 21.35 14.19
N GLU A 197 -10.95 22.20 14.89
CA GLU A 197 -11.88 21.77 15.94
C GLU A 197 -13.01 20.88 15.36
N VAL A 198 -13.54 21.23 14.19
CA VAL A 198 -14.57 20.46 13.49
C VAL A 198 -14.02 19.08 13.10
N GLU A 199 -12.86 19.05 12.50
CA GLU A 199 -12.23 17.81 12.02
C GLU A 199 -11.78 16.92 13.18
N THR A 200 -11.30 17.50 14.29
CA THR A 200 -10.99 16.77 15.53
C THR A 200 -12.20 16.03 16.09
N ARG A 201 -13.42 16.61 15.98
CA ARG A 201 -14.65 15.90 16.38
C ARG A 201 -14.96 14.72 15.48
N ILE A 202 -14.68 14.81 14.18
CA ILE A 202 -14.82 13.68 13.27
C ILE A 202 -13.77 12.60 13.60
N ALA A 203 -12.51 12.99 13.75
CA ALA A 203 -11.40 12.09 14.08
C ALA A 203 -11.63 11.33 15.39
N SER A 204 -12.30 11.94 16.38
CA SER A 204 -12.62 11.27 17.65
C SER A 204 -13.56 10.06 17.53
N HIS A 205 -14.18 9.86 16.37
CA HIS A 205 -15.02 8.70 16.06
C HIS A 205 -14.30 7.64 15.21
N HIS A 206 -13.11 7.95 14.68
CA HIS A 206 -12.32 7.00 13.91
C HIS A 206 -11.80 5.86 14.79
N TRP A 207 -11.67 4.70 14.20
CA TRP A 207 -10.91 3.58 14.75
C TRP A 207 -9.42 3.81 14.45
N ASP A 208 -8.57 3.30 15.36
CA ASP A 208 -7.12 3.31 15.15
C ASP A 208 -6.68 2.29 14.08
N ASN A 209 -5.45 2.45 13.58
CA ASN A 209 -4.87 1.62 12.53
C ASN A 209 -4.77 0.13 12.86
N VAL A 210 -4.70 -0.26 14.13
CA VAL A 210 -4.66 -1.67 14.55
C VAL A 210 -6.06 -2.27 14.50
N ALA A 211 -7.07 -1.51 14.96
CA ALA A 211 -8.46 -1.95 14.97
C ALA A 211 -9.03 -2.13 13.56
N THR A 212 -8.69 -1.22 12.62
CA THR A 212 -9.15 -1.28 11.22
C THR A 212 -8.58 -2.47 10.43
N ARG A 213 -7.48 -3.07 10.89
CA ARG A 213 -6.90 -4.28 10.27
C ARG A 213 -7.64 -5.58 10.63
N ASP A 214 -8.48 -5.59 11.65
CA ASP A 214 -9.16 -6.81 12.11
C ASP A 214 -10.34 -7.16 11.21
N SER A 215 -10.13 -8.11 10.28
CA SER A 215 -11.13 -8.54 9.29
C SER A 215 -12.44 -9.05 9.91
N GLN A 216 -12.44 -9.54 11.17
CA GLN A 216 -13.66 -9.95 11.86
C GLN A 216 -14.45 -8.75 12.38
N LYS A 217 -13.76 -7.71 12.86
CA LYS A 217 -14.40 -6.49 13.35
C LYS A 217 -14.94 -5.61 12.22
N THR A 218 -14.22 -5.59 11.09
CA THR A 218 -14.60 -4.78 9.92
C THR A 218 -15.63 -5.46 9.03
N TYR A 219 -15.97 -6.74 9.25
CA TYR A 219 -17.03 -7.43 8.52
C TYR A 219 -18.38 -7.26 9.20
N ASN A 220 -19.12 -6.20 8.87
CA ASN A 220 -20.44 -5.90 9.42
C ASN A 220 -21.46 -5.77 8.29
N PRO A 221 -22.00 -6.90 7.78
CA PRO A 221 -23.02 -6.87 6.72
C PRO A 221 -24.31 -6.22 7.20
N THR A 222 -24.86 -5.33 6.38
CA THR A 222 -26.07 -4.58 6.66
C THR A 222 -26.81 -4.21 5.38
N ASP A 223 -27.83 -3.38 5.46
CA ASP A 223 -28.61 -2.91 4.32
C ASP A 223 -28.86 -1.39 4.36
N PHE A 224 -29.40 -0.88 3.27
CA PHE A 224 -29.73 0.54 3.13
C PHE A 224 -30.70 1.04 4.21
N ALA A 225 -31.65 0.22 4.66
CA ALA A 225 -32.65 0.63 5.63
C ALA A 225 -32.00 0.85 7.00
N ALA A 226 -31.22 -0.14 7.46
CA ALA A 226 -30.49 -0.03 8.73
C ALA A 226 -29.44 1.09 8.71
N LEU A 227 -28.74 1.26 7.58
CA LEU A 227 -27.79 2.36 7.44
C LEU A 227 -28.48 3.72 7.43
N SER A 228 -29.66 3.84 6.81
CA SER A 228 -30.45 5.08 6.83
C SER A 228 -30.98 5.43 8.22
N GLU A 229 -31.25 4.41 9.05
CA GLU A 229 -31.60 4.63 10.46
C GLU A 229 -30.38 5.14 11.26
N THR A 230 -29.20 4.58 10.98
CA THR A 230 -27.95 5.02 11.61
C THR A 230 -27.56 6.45 11.22
N LEU A 231 -27.75 6.82 9.96
CA LEU A 231 -27.40 8.13 9.37
C LEU A 231 -28.63 9.04 9.18
N ALA A 232 -29.55 9.04 10.16
CA ALA A 232 -30.82 9.75 10.07
C ALA A 232 -30.69 11.28 10.03
N HIS A 233 -29.77 11.87 10.78
CA HIS A 233 -29.50 13.31 10.78
C HIS A 233 -28.66 13.76 9.60
N PHE A 234 -27.78 12.90 9.09
CA PHE A 234 -27.03 13.13 7.87
C PHE A 234 -27.95 13.11 6.64
N ASP A 235 -29.06 12.40 6.69
CA ASP A 235 -30.04 12.21 5.60
C ASP A 235 -29.43 11.44 4.40
N LEU A 236 -29.01 10.20 4.66
CA LEU A 236 -28.40 9.33 3.66
C LEU A 236 -29.25 9.20 2.38
N ALA A 237 -30.60 9.19 2.52
CA ALA A 237 -31.47 9.07 1.35
C ALA A 237 -31.38 10.31 0.45
N ALA A 238 -31.25 11.51 1.03
CA ALA A 238 -31.04 12.75 0.28
C ALA A 238 -29.66 12.75 -0.42
N TRP A 239 -28.63 12.25 0.25
CA TRP A 239 -27.27 12.12 -0.31
C TRP A 239 -27.26 11.17 -1.52
N ILE A 240 -27.80 9.94 -1.37
CA ILE A 240 -27.85 8.94 -2.44
C ILE A 240 -28.69 9.43 -3.63
N GLY A 241 -29.83 10.06 -3.36
CA GLY A 241 -30.67 10.61 -4.45
C GLY A 241 -29.96 11.70 -5.25
N ALA A 242 -29.18 12.56 -4.58
CA ALA A 242 -28.39 13.59 -5.25
C ALA A 242 -27.17 13.01 -6.00
N TRP A 243 -26.51 12.02 -5.42
CA TRP A 243 -25.42 11.27 -6.05
C TRP A 243 -25.91 10.63 -7.36
N GLN A 244 -27.00 9.88 -7.32
CA GLN A 244 -27.58 9.21 -8.48
C GLN A 244 -27.94 10.21 -9.58
N ALA A 245 -28.60 11.32 -9.21
CA ALA A 245 -28.99 12.34 -10.19
C ALA A 245 -27.77 12.99 -10.87
N ALA A 246 -26.71 13.26 -10.13
CA ALA A 246 -25.46 13.81 -10.66
C ALA A 246 -24.74 12.81 -11.56
N TYR A 247 -24.66 11.55 -11.14
CA TYR A 247 -24.09 10.47 -11.93
C TYR A 247 -24.83 10.31 -13.27
N ASP A 248 -26.17 10.18 -13.25
CA ASP A 248 -26.98 10.00 -14.46
C ASP A 248 -26.88 11.19 -15.42
N ALA A 249 -26.81 12.42 -14.88
CA ALA A 249 -26.70 13.63 -15.70
C ALA A 249 -25.35 13.72 -16.45
N THR A 250 -24.27 13.26 -15.82
CA THR A 250 -22.91 13.34 -16.34
C THR A 250 -22.56 12.10 -17.17
N ALA A 251 -23.03 10.92 -16.76
CA ALA A 251 -22.79 9.63 -17.42
C ALA A 251 -23.65 9.40 -18.67
N ALA A 252 -24.58 10.33 -19.02
CA ALA A 252 -25.50 10.18 -20.15
C ALA A 252 -24.75 9.96 -21.46
N GLY A 253 -24.68 8.69 -21.90
CA GLY A 253 -24.09 8.25 -23.16
C GLY A 253 -22.68 7.63 -23.07
N THR A 254 -22.03 7.58 -21.90
CA THR A 254 -20.67 7.05 -21.73
C THR A 254 -20.52 5.97 -20.67
N ALA A 255 -21.34 5.96 -19.62
CA ALA A 255 -21.19 5.06 -18.49
C ALA A 255 -22.27 3.95 -18.46
N GLN A 256 -21.97 2.88 -17.71
CA GLN A 256 -22.92 1.83 -17.41
C GLN A 256 -24.08 2.40 -16.58
N SER A 257 -25.31 1.89 -16.81
CA SER A 257 -26.44 2.20 -15.95
C SER A 257 -26.19 1.67 -14.54
N LEU A 258 -26.22 2.54 -13.56
CA LEU A 258 -26.03 2.23 -12.15
C LEU A 258 -27.26 2.64 -11.36
N ASP A 259 -27.77 1.79 -10.48
CA ASP A 259 -28.79 2.12 -9.48
C ASP A 259 -28.15 2.00 -8.08
N LEU A 260 -27.63 3.13 -7.56
CA LEU A 260 -26.91 3.16 -6.30
C LEU A 260 -27.76 2.63 -5.15
N LYS A 261 -29.06 2.99 -5.11
CA LYS A 261 -29.96 2.53 -4.07
C LYS A 261 -30.20 1.01 -4.13
N ALA A 262 -30.21 0.43 -5.32
CA ALA A 262 -30.39 -1.02 -5.48
C ALA A 262 -29.15 -1.78 -4.99
N ILE A 263 -27.95 -1.33 -5.34
CA ILE A 263 -26.71 -2.00 -4.91
C ILE A 263 -26.43 -1.84 -3.41
N MET A 264 -26.98 -0.82 -2.78
CA MET A 264 -26.86 -0.62 -1.32
C MET A 264 -27.85 -1.45 -0.48
N GLN A 265 -28.63 -2.34 -1.08
CA GLN A 265 -29.46 -3.28 -0.32
C GLN A 265 -28.64 -4.36 0.42
N HIS A 266 -27.41 -4.57 0.00
CA HIS A 266 -26.42 -5.44 0.65
C HIS A 266 -25.11 -4.72 0.68
N ILE A 267 -24.61 -4.38 1.88
CA ILE A 267 -23.38 -3.61 2.09
C ILE A 267 -22.61 -4.15 3.29
N ILE A 268 -21.33 -3.86 3.34
CA ILE A 268 -20.48 -4.09 4.50
C ILE A 268 -20.04 -2.73 5.05
N VAL A 269 -20.23 -2.52 6.34
CA VAL A 269 -19.71 -1.36 7.07
C VAL A 269 -18.48 -1.79 7.87
N HIS A 270 -17.34 -1.16 7.61
CA HIS A 270 -16.11 -1.52 8.30
C HIS A 270 -16.12 -1.01 9.74
N GLU A 271 -16.48 0.24 9.97
CA GLU A 271 -16.49 0.87 11.29
C GLU A 271 -17.89 1.39 11.67
N PRO A 272 -18.80 0.51 12.16
CA PRO A 272 -20.19 0.91 12.46
C PRO A 272 -20.29 2.05 13.49
N SER A 273 -19.38 2.09 14.49
CA SER A 273 -19.38 3.15 15.50
C SER A 273 -18.94 4.50 14.92
N PHE A 274 -18.10 4.52 13.90
CA PHE A 274 -17.75 5.74 13.17
C PHE A 274 -19.00 6.35 12.50
N LEU A 275 -19.80 5.55 11.79
CA LEU A 275 -21.01 6.07 11.12
C LEU A 275 -22.04 6.59 12.12
N ALA A 276 -22.23 5.93 13.25
CA ALA A 276 -23.08 6.42 14.33
C ALA A 276 -22.51 7.73 14.93
N GLY A 277 -21.20 7.83 15.08
CA GLY A 277 -20.50 9.03 15.51
C GLY A 277 -20.62 10.18 14.52
N LEU A 278 -20.50 9.89 13.22
CA LEU A 278 -20.69 10.85 12.13
C LEU A 278 -22.10 11.45 12.16
N ASP A 279 -23.13 10.63 12.36
CA ASP A 279 -24.53 11.10 12.46
C ASP A 279 -24.73 11.99 13.68
N ALA A 280 -24.18 11.61 14.83
CA ALA A 280 -24.22 12.42 16.05
C ALA A 280 -23.47 13.75 15.88
N PHE A 281 -22.29 13.72 15.25
CA PHE A 281 -21.54 14.91 14.88
C PHE A 281 -22.36 15.81 13.95
N TRP A 282 -23.00 15.24 12.92
CA TRP A 282 -23.83 15.99 11.97
C TRP A 282 -25.01 16.65 12.67
N ALA A 283 -25.68 15.93 13.57
CA ALA A 283 -26.78 16.45 14.36
C ALA A 283 -26.37 17.62 15.23
N ALA A 284 -25.23 17.51 15.92
CA ALA A 284 -24.77 18.50 16.91
C ALA A 284 -24.06 19.74 16.31
N SER A 285 -23.57 19.63 15.04
CA SER A 285 -22.80 20.70 14.40
C SER A 285 -23.70 21.83 13.90
N GLU A 286 -23.20 23.07 13.93
CA GLU A 286 -23.82 24.17 13.22
C GLU A 286 -23.64 24.05 11.71
N LEU A 287 -24.57 24.57 10.92
CA LEU A 287 -24.50 24.52 9.46
C LEU A 287 -23.21 25.15 8.92
N ASP A 288 -22.77 26.26 9.52
CA ASP A 288 -21.54 26.95 9.10
C ASP A 288 -20.27 26.14 9.35
N ASP A 289 -20.26 25.29 10.39
CA ASP A 289 -19.17 24.33 10.65
C ASP A 289 -19.08 23.26 9.55
N LEU A 290 -20.23 22.69 9.19
CA LEU A 290 -20.33 21.68 8.15
C LEU A 290 -19.93 22.24 6.76
N LYS A 291 -20.37 23.47 6.46
CA LYS A 291 -19.95 24.19 5.24
C LYS A 291 -18.46 24.48 5.24
N LEU A 292 -17.89 24.87 6.37
CA LEU A 292 -16.46 25.13 6.50
C LEU A 292 -15.66 23.85 6.25
N TRP A 293 -16.07 22.73 6.84
CA TRP A 293 -15.48 21.43 6.58
C TRP A 293 -15.53 21.08 5.10
N ALA A 294 -16.69 21.13 4.46
CA ALA A 294 -16.88 20.81 3.05
C ALA A 294 -16.04 21.71 2.13
N ARG A 295 -15.98 23.00 2.43
CA ARG A 295 -15.21 24.00 1.69
C ARG A 295 -13.71 23.72 1.73
N VAL A 296 -13.16 23.46 2.92
CA VAL A 296 -11.73 23.21 3.09
C VAL A 296 -11.35 21.89 2.40
N HIS A 297 -12.12 20.83 2.61
CA HIS A 297 -11.87 19.56 1.93
C HIS A 297 -11.97 19.67 0.41
N THR A 298 -12.91 20.45 -0.13
CA THR A 298 -12.99 20.71 -1.57
C THR A 298 -11.75 21.43 -2.07
N ILE A 299 -11.31 22.49 -1.41
CA ILE A 299 -10.12 23.26 -1.82
C ILE A 299 -8.85 22.37 -1.74
N THR A 300 -8.68 21.69 -0.62
CA THR A 300 -7.48 20.85 -0.38
C THR A 300 -7.44 19.66 -1.34
N GLY A 301 -8.56 18.98 -1.58
CA GLY A 301 -8.65 17.85 -2.50
C GLY A 301 -8.28 18.21 -3.94
N TRP A 302 -8.66 19.39 -4.39
CA TRP A 302 -8.34 19.88 -5.73
C TRP A 302 -7.02 20.65 -5.81
N ALA A 303 -6.38 21.03 -4.70
CA ALA A 303 -5.23 21.93 -4.67
C ALA A 303 -4.09 21.55 -5.63
N GLY A 304 -3.78 20.26 -5.77
CA GLY A 304 -2.75 19.74 -6.68
C GLY A 304 -3.07 19.88 -8.17
N MET A 305 -4.34 20.14 -8.50
CA MET A 305 -4.88 20.32 -9.88
C MET A 305 -5.20 21.78 -10.22
N LEU A 306 -5.05 22.68 -9.23
CA LEU A 306 -5.29 24.12 -9.37
C LEU A 306 -4.00 24.88 -9.68
N SER A 307 -4.08 26.22 -9.66
CA SER A 307 -2.92 27.07 -9.92
C SER A 307 -1.75 26.77 -8.99
N ARG A 308 -0.57 27.17 -9.42
CA ARG A 308 0.69 26.98 -8.70
C ARG A 308 0.62 27.41 -7.23
N GLU A 309 -0.12 28.46 -6.92
CA GLU A 309 -0.25 28.95 -5.53
C GLU A 309 -0.91 27.93 -4.60
N PHE A 310 -1.98 27.25 -5.07
CA PHE A 310 -2.65 26.18 -4.31
C PHE A 310 -1.77 24.94 -4.22
N ASP A 311 -1.18 24.52 -5.33
CA ASP A 311 -0.29 23.36 -5.41
C ASP A 311 0.92 23.50 -4.48
N GLU A 312 1.59 24.67 -4.49
CA GLU A 312 2.72 24.95 -3.59
C GLU A 312 2.29 25.03 -2.12
N THR A 313 1.09 25.55 -1.83
CA THR A 313 0.56 25.59 -0.45
C THR A 313 0.29 24.20 0.06
N ASN A 314 -0.32 23.35 -0.75
CA ASN A 314 -0.57 21.94 -0.43
C ASN A 314 0.75 21.17 -0.20
N PHE A 315 1.72 21.33 -1.10
CA PHE A 315 3.03 20.71 -0.97
C PHE A 315 3.80 21.19 0.28
N ALA A 316 3.65 22.46 0.66
CA ALA A 316 4.31 23.00 1.85
C ALA A 316 3.93 22.27 3.14
N PHE A 317 2.74 21.67 3.20
CA PHE A 317 2.31 20.86 4.33
C PHE A 317 2.54 19.36 4.06
N TYR A 318 1.83 18.76 3.09
CA TYR A 318 1.87 17.32 2.87
C TYR A 318 3.23 16.80 2.39
N GLY A 319 3.94 17.58 1.59
CA GLY A 319 5.28 17.22 1.12
C GLY A 319 6.39 17.58 2.09
N LYS A 320 6.37 18.82 2.66
CA LYS A 320 7.49 19.28 3.50
C LYS A 320 7.31 18.90 4.96
N VAL A 321 6.14 19.18 5.56
CA VAL A 321 5.94 18.97 7.00
C VAL A 321 5.77 17.48 7.30
N LEU A 322 4.89 16.78 6.57
CA LEU A 322 4.63 15.37 6.84
C LEU A 322 5.71 14.43 6.31
N SER A 323 6.27 14.68 5.13
CA SER A 323 7.18 13.75 4.47
C SER A 323 8.64 14.23 4.41
N GLY A 324 8.93 15.47 4.84
CA GLY A 324 10.27 16.04 4.87
C GLY A 324 10.89 16.36 3.51
N ALA A 325 10.16 16.24 2.40
CA ALA A 325 10.65 16.63 1.08
C ALA A 325 10.92 18.14 1.05
N LYS A 326 12.08 18.56 0.54
CA LYS A 326 12.45 19.99 0.52
C LYS A 326 11.94 20.70 -0.71
N GLN A 327 11.78 19.98 -1.81
CA GLN A 327 11.33 20.46 -3.10
C GLN A 327 10.23 19.53 -3.64
N GLN A 328 9.29 20.10 -4.38
CA GLN A 328 8.29 19.32 -5.07
C GLN A 328 8.92 18.57 -6.25
N ARG A 329 8.45 17.36 -6.52
CA ARG A 329 8.89 16.56 -7.67
C ARG A 329 8.56 17.29 -8.98
N ASP A 330 9.38 17.06 -9.99
CA ASP A 330 9.17 17.59 -11.34
C ASP A 330 7.74 17.34 -11.83
N ARG A 331 7.17 18.30 -12.54
CA ARG A 331 5.76 18.23 -12.99
C ARG A 331 5.49 16.97 -13.81
N TRP A 332 6.39 16.60 -14.72
CA TRP A 332 6.24 15.40 -15.54
C TRP A 332 6.19 14.10 -14.71
N LYS A 333 6.99 13.97 -13.65
CA LYS A 333 6.97 12.80 -12.74
C LYS A 333 5.62 12.68 -12.05
N ARG A 334 5.07 13.81 -11.62
CA ARG A 334 3.73 13.88 -11.03
C ARG A 334 2.64 13.57 -12.05
N GLY A 335 2.85 13.99 -13.32
CA GLY A 335 1.97 13.64 -14.44
C GLY A 335 1.95 12.15 -14.73
N VAL A 336 3.10 11.47 -14.70
CA VAL A 336 3.18 10.01 -14.79
C VAL A 336 2.42 9.35 -13.64
N SER A 337 2.60 9.84 -12.39
CA SER A 337 1.87 9.31 -11.24
C SER A 337 0.36 9.48 -11.39
N LEU A 338 -0.11 10.62 -11.90
CA LEU A 338 -1.52 10.87 -12.19
C LEU A 338 -2.09 9.88 -13.21
N VAL A 339 -1.39 9.68 -14.32
CA VAL A 339 -1.79 8.72 -15.36
C VAL A 339 -1.86 7.30 -14.81
N ASN A 340 -0.87 6.89 -14.03
CA ASN A 340 -0.86 5.57 -13.38
C ASN A 340 -2.07 5.37 -12.46
N GLY A 341 -2.51 6.41 -11.77
CA GLY A 341 -3.69 6.34 -10.89
C GLY A 341 -5.02 6.33 -11.62
N VAL A 342 -5.11 6.93 -12.80
CA VAL A 342 -6.39 7.08 -13.55
C VAL A 342 -6.57 6.02 -14.63
N CYS A 343 -5.54 5.79 -15.45
CA CYS A 343 -5.61 4.91 -16.62
C CYS A 343 -4.30 4.11 -16.80
N GLY A 344 -3.77 3.61 -15.69
CA GLY A 344 -2.47 2.96 -15.66
C GLY A 344 -2.36 1.69 -16.50
N GLU A 345 -3.43 0.92 -16.70
CA GLU A 345 -3.39 -0.25 -17.57
C GLU A 345 -3.35 0.11 -19.06
N ASP A 346 -3.90 1.27 -19.47
CA ASP A 346 -3.83 1.74 -20.85
C ASP A 346 -2.36 1.96 -21.28
N VAL A 347 -1.59 2.65 -20.45
CA VAL A 347 -0.15 2.84 -20.67
C VAL A 347 0.65 1.58 -20.30
N GLY A 348 0.20 0.79 -19.35
CA GLY A 348 0.82 -0.47 -18.94
C GLY A 348 0.88 -1.50 -20.06
N ARG A 349 -0.11 -1.53 -20.94
CA ARG A 349 -0.11 -2.39 -22.14
C ARG A 349 1.08 -2.08 -23.07
N GLU A 350 1.42 -0.81 -23.25
CA GLU A 350 2.59 -0.40 -24.04
C GLU A 350 3.90 -0.63 -23.28
N TYR A 351 3.88 -0.44 -21.94
CA TYR A 351 5.03 -0.70 -21.09
C TYR A 351 5.51 -2.16 -21.19
N VAL A 352 4.61 -3.14 -21.05
CA VAL A 352 5.01 -4.55 -21.09
C VAL A 352 5.51 -4.98 -22.47
N LYS A 353 4.95 -4.45 -23.55
CA LYS A 353 5.42 -4.71 -24.92
C LYS A 353 6.87 -4.25 -25.13
N ARG A 354 7.26 -3.13 -24.50
CA ARG A 354 8.59 -2.53 -24.70
C ARG A 354 9.62 -3.04 -23.70
N HIS A 355 9.21 -3.41 -22.48
CA HIS A 355 10.13 -3.55 -21.34
C HIS A 355 10.04 -4.90 -20.61
N PHE A 356 9.08 -5.79 -20.91
CA PHE A 356 8.96 -7.07 -20.21
C PHE A 356 9.00 -8.27 -21.15
N PRO A 357 10.15 -8.99 -21.23
CA PRO A 357 10.28 -10.15 -22.09
C PRO A 357 9.59 -11.40 -21.51
N GLU A 358 8.99 -12.20 -22.38
CA GLU A 358 8.31 -13.46 -22.04
C GLU A 358 9.19 -14.45 -21.25
N SER A 359 10.49 -14.46 -21.51
CA SER A 359 11.45 -15.32 -20.79
C SER A 359 11.52 -15.00 -19.28
N SER A 360 11.34 -13.76 -18.90
CA SER A 360 11.29 -13.35 -17.49
C SER A 360 10.03 -13.88 -16.80
N LYS A 361 8.89 -13.85 -17.48
CA LYS A 361 7.64 -14.42 -16.98
C LYS A 361 7.77 -15.90 -16.69
N GLN A 362 8.27 -16.69 -17.64
CA GLN A 362 8.46 -18.14 -17.49
C GLN A 362 9.39 -18.49 -16.33
N ARG A 363 10.49 -17.74 -16.16
CA ARG A 363 11.42 -17.97 -15.05
C ARG A 363 10.76 -17.67 -13.69
N MET A 364 9.95 -16.63 -13.63
CA MET A 364 9.19 -16.28 -12.42
C MET A 364 8.14 -17.33 -12.07
N GLU A 365 7.41 -17.84 -13.06
CA GLU A 365 6.44 -18.93 -12.84
C GLU A 365 7.10 -20.16 -12.25
N GLN A 366 8.33 -20.48 -12.67
CA GLN A 366 9.13 -21.57 -12.08
C GLN A 366 9.49 -21.28 -10.62
N LEU A 367 9.95 -20.05 -10.31
CA LEU A 367 10.25 -19.64 -8.93
C LEU A 367 9.02 -19.77 -8.05
N VAL A 368 7.87 -19.24 -8.47
CA VAL A 368 6.59 -19.36 -7.75
C VAL A 368 6.25 -20.82 -7.45
N GLY A 369 6.37 -21.69 -8.44
CA GLY A 369 6.15 -23.15 -8.27
C GLY A 369 7.02 -23.73 -7.16
N ASN A 370 8.33 -23.42 -7.17
CA ASN A 370 9.26 -23.90 -6.15
C ASN A 370 8.92 -23.36 -4.74
N LEU A 371 8.44 -22.13 -4.62
CA LEU A 371 8.02 -21.53 -3.34
C LEU A 371 6.75 -22.21 -2.81
N ILE A 372 5.77 -22.50 -3.67
CA ILE A 372 4.55 -23.23 -3.30
C ILE A 372 4.91 -24.65 -2.82
N ASP A 373 5.84 -25.34 -3.49
CA ASP A 373 6.32 -26.66 -3.07
C ASP A 373 7.02 -26.59 -1.72
N ALA A 374 7.84 -25.58 -1.48
CA ALA A 374 8.51 -25.35 -0.20
C ALA A 374 7.50 -25.07 0.92
N TYR A 375 6.44 -24.28 0.67
CA TYR A 375 5.34 -24.09 1.63
C TYR A 375 4.61 -25.38 1.94
N ARG A 376 4.33 -26.20 0.92
CA ARG A 376 3.68 -27.51 1.10
C ARG A 376 4.48 -28.39 2.05
N VAL A 377 5.80 -28.48 1.85
CA VAL A 377 6.70 -29.21 2.74
C VAL A 377 6.70 -28.63 4.14
N SER A 378 6.80 -27.28 4.26
CA SER A 378 6.83 -26.62 5.56
C SER A 378 5.57 -26.87 6.39
N ILE A 379 4.39 -26.72 5.78
CA ILE A 379 3.10 -27.01 6.44
C ILE A 379 3.01 -28.49 6.84
N SER A 380 3.36 -29.41 5.92
CA SER A 380 3.26 -30.85 6.14
C SER A 380 4.16 -31.33 7.29
N THR A 381 5.34 -30.73 7.45
CA THR A 381 6.34 -31.10 8.45
C THR A 381 6.30 -30.26 9.71
N SER A 382 5.38 -29.29 9.79
CA SER A 382 5.22 -28.44 10.98
C SER A 382 5.01 -29.28 12.25
N ASP A 383 5.77 -28.96 13.30
CA ASP A 383 5.73 -29.65 14.59
C ASP A 383 4.69 -29.05 15.57
N TRP A 384 4.14 -27.90 15.25
CA TRP A 384 3.19 -27.18 16.10
C TRP A 384 1.74 -27.21 15.60
N LEU A 385 1.51 -27.50 14.31
CA LEU A 385 0.18 -27.65 13.73
C LEU A 385 -0.37 -29.07 13.90
N GLY A 386 -1.63 -29.19 14.31
CA GLY A 386 -2.37 -30.46 14.30
C GLY A 386 -2.77 -30.87 12.88
N GLU A 387 -3.00 -32.16 12.67
CA GLU A 387 -3.29 -32.74 11.33
C GLU A 387 -4.55 -32.14 10.67
N ALA A 388 -5.56 -31.74 11.46
CA ALA A 388 -6.77 -31.12 10.92
C ALA A 388 -6.46 -29.73 10.30
N THR A 389 -5.69 -28.91 10.99
CA THR A 389 -5.27 -27.58 10.51
C THR A 389 -4.29 -27.71 9.36
N LYS A 390 -3.33 -28.65 9.39
CA LYS A 390 -2.44 -28.94 8.26
C LYS A 390 -3.22 -29.27 6.98
N THR A 391 -4.24 -30.13 7.10
CA THR A 391 -5.08 -30.52 5.96
C THR A 391 -5.75 -29.29 5.33
N LYS A 392 -6.29 -28.38 6.14
CA LYS A 392 -6.94 -27.16 5.68
C LYS A 392 -5.95 -26.14 5.09
N ALA A 393 -4.78 -25.99 5.72
CA ALA A 393 -3.72 -25.14 5.21
C ALA A 393 -3.22 -25.63 3.84
N LEU A 394 -3.03 -26.93 3.66
CA LEU A 394 -2.64 -27.55 2.38
C LEU A 394 -3.75 -27.43 1.33
N GLU A 395 -5.03 -27.57 1.73
CA GLU A 395 -6.16 -27.30 0.85
C GLU A 395 -6.13 -25.85 0.35
N LYS A 396 -5.96 -24.88 1.26
CA LYS A 396 -5.83 -23.46 0.90
C LYS A 396 -4.65 -23.23 -0.04
N LEU A 397 -3.47 -23.74 0.29
CA LEU A 397 -2.27 -23.61 -0.54
C LEU A 397 -2.49 -24.18 -1.95
N SER A 398 -3.22 -25.29 -2.09
CA SER A 398 -3.49 -25.90 -3.40
C SER A 398 -4.40 -25.08 -4.31
N LYS A 399 -5.13 -24.08 -3.74
CA LYS A 399 -6.02 -23.19 -4.43
C LYS A 399 -5.41 -21.82 -4.73
N PHE A 400 -4.15 -21.59 -4.31
CA PHE A 400 -3.45 -20.36 -4.67
C PHE A 400 -3.33 -20.19 -6.18
N THR A 401 -3.65 -19.01 -6.66
CA THR A 401 -3.41 -18.60 -8.04
C THR A 401 -2.28 -17.57 -8.08
N ALA A 402 -1.34 -17.71 -9.01
CA ALA A 402 -0.26 -16.75 -9.21
C ALA A 402 -0.45 -15.98 -10.51
N LYS A 403 -0.35 -14.66 -10.45
CA LYS A 403 -0.38 -13.74 -11.59
C LYS A 403 0.98 -13.08 -11.73
N VAL A 404 1.63 -13.22 -12.88
CA VAL A 404 2.99 -12.76 -13.12
C VAL A 404 3.05 -11.83 -14.33
N GLY A 405 3.67 -10.67 -14.12
CA GLY A 405 3.98 -9.69 -15.15
C GLY A 405 2.84 -8.74 -15.47
N TYR A 406 1.78 -9.22 -16.10
CA TYR A 406 0.66 -8.40 -16.55
C TYR A 406 -0.61 -9.22 -16.75
N THR A 407 -1.76 -8.50 -16.80
CA THR A 407 -3.08 -9.09 -17.04
C THR A 407 -3.26 -9.52 -18.50
N ASN A 408 -4.03 -10.60 -18.71
CA ASN A 408 -4.55 -10.96 -20.04
C ASN A 408 -5.88 -10.24 -20.36
N HIS A 409 -6.58 -9.71 -19.35
CA HIS A 409 -7.87 -9.02 -19.44
C HIS A 409 -7.68 -7.55 -19.04
N TRP A 410 -7.23 -6.75 -20.02
CA TRP A 410 -7.00 -5.32 -19.82
C TRP A 410 -8.29 -4.57 -19.58
N ARG A 411 -8.29 -3.65 -18.64
CA ARG A 411 -9.41 -2.76 -18.34
C ARG A 411 -9.80 -1.94 -19.58
N ASP A 412 -11.10 -1.83 -19.83
CA ASP A 412 -11.64 -1.03 -20.94
C ASP A 412 -11.88 0.42 -20.50
N TYR A 413 -11.11 1.33 -21.05
CA TYR A 413 -11.23 2.76 -20.81
C TYR A 413 -12.12 3.47 -21.84
N ALA A 414 -12.93 2.77 -22.67
CA ALA A 414 -13.76 3.42 -23.69
C ALA A 414 -14.71 4.45 -23.09
N ALA A 415 -15.29 4.18 -21.91
CA ALA A 415 -16.20 5.07 -21.19
C ALA A 415 -15.51 6.24 -20.46
N LEU A 416 -14.18 6.24 -20.32
CA LEU A 416 -13.43 7.35 -19.72
C LEU A 416 -13.42 8.55 -20.68
N ASP A 417 -14.09 9.65 -20.35
CA ASP A 417 -14.21 10.86 -21.22
C ASP A 417 -13.08 11.88 -20.96
N VAL A 418 -11.83 11.43 -21.06
CA VAL A 418 -10.66 12.31 -21.05
C VAL A 418 -10.40 12.85 -22.45
N ARG A 419 -10.23 14.17 -22.59
CA ARG A 419 -10.11 14.88 -23.88
C ARG A 419 -8.97 15.88 -23.87
N ASP A 420 -8.31 16.05 -25.02
CA ASP A 420 -7.20 16.99 -25.20
C ASP A 420 -7.62 18.46 -25.08
N ASP A 421 -8.90 18.78 -25.41
CA ASP A 421 -9.45 20.14 -25.39
C ASP A 421 -10.12 20.53 -24.07
N ALA A 422 -10.16 19.60 -23.08
CA ALA A 422 -10.72 19.83 -21.76
C ALA A 422 -9.66 20.30 -20.76
N GLY A 423 -10.08 21.09 -19.78
CA GLY A 423 -9.23 21.47 -18.64
C GLY A 423 -8.85 20.29 -17.76
N LEU A 424 -7.75 20.43 -17.00
CA LEU A 424 -7.29 19.36 -16.12
C LEU A 424 -8.37 18.92 -15.12
N VAL A 425 -9.06 19.87 -14.45
CA VAL A 425 -10.11 19.55 -13.47
C VAL A 425 -11.30 18.85 -14.15
N ASP A 426 -11.67 19.24 -15.38
CA ASP A 426 -12.74 18.57 -16.12
C ASP A 426 -12.38 17.14 -16.47
N ASN A 427 -11.14 16.89 -16.91
CA ASN A 427 -10.63 15.55 -17.18
C ASN A 427 -10.59 14.70 -15.90
N MET A 428 -10.21 15.30 -14.76
CA MET A 428 -10.20 14.59 -13.48
C MET A 428 -11.60 14.29 -12.95
N ARG A 429 -12.59 15.17 -13.21
CA ARG A 429 -14.00 14.88 -12.90
C ARG A 429 -14.52 13.70 -13.72
N ALA A 430 -14.16 13.66 -15.02
CA ALA A 430 -14.49 12.52 -15.88
C ALA A 430 -13.82 11.22 -15.40
N ALA A 431 -12.57 11.31 -14.91
CA ALA A 431 -11.86 10.18 -14.32
C ALA A 431 -12.54 9.68 -13.04
N SER A 432 -12.91 10.57 -12.12
CA SER A 432 -13.63 10.22 -10.89
C SER A 432 -14.98 9.58 -11.19
N LEU A 433 -15.73 10.14 -12.13
CA LEU A 433 -17.02 9.58 -12.56
C LEU A 433 -16.87 8.16 -13.12
N TYR A 434 -15.87 7.96 -13.99
CA TYR A 434 -15.57 6.67 -14.57
C TYR A 434 -15.18 5.65 -13.49
N GLU A 435 -14.30 6.04 -12.55
CA GLU A 435 -13.85 5.15 -11.47
C GLU A 435 -15.00 4.77 -10.53
N ASN A 436 -15.79 5.74 -10.06
CA ASN A 436 -16.97 5.49 -9.23
C ASN A 436 -17.96 4.55 -9.94
N GLY A 437 -18.23 4.81 -11.22
CA GLY A 437 -19.09 3.94 -12.03
C GLY A 437 -18.54 2.52 -12.17
N TYR A 438 -17.24 2.40 -12.42
CA TYR A 438 -16.56 1.11 -12.55
C TYR A 438 -16.61 0.32 -11.25
N GLN A 439 -16.19 0.91 -10.12
CA GLN A 439 -16.15 0.21 -8.84
C GLN A 439 -17.53 -0.18 -8.34
N LEU A 440 -18.48 0.75 -8.38
CA LEU A 440 -19.83 0.50 -7.86
C LEU A 440 -20.67 -0.44 -8.76
N SER A 441 -20.40 -0.47 -10.07
CA SER A 441 -21.09 -1.40 -10.98
C SER A 441 -20.73 -2.86 -10.75
N LYS A 442 -19.64 -3.15 -10.05
CA LYS A 442 -19.26 -4.52 -9.64
C LYS A 442 -20.22 -5.08 -8.58
N ALA A 443 -20.81 -4.23 -7.72
CA ALA A 443 -21.64 -4.68 -6.61
C ALA A 443 -22.81 -5.54 -7.11
N GLY A 444 -22.99 -6.71 -6.48
CA GLY A 444 -23.95 -7.73 -6.88
C GLY A 444 -23.59 -8.52 -8.14
N GLN A 445 -22.43 -8.24 -8.76
CA GLN A 445 -21.92 -9.03 -9.89
C GLN A 445 -20.92 -10.08 -9.40
N PRO A 446 -20.72 -11.16 -10.18
CA PRO A 446 -19.63 -12.09 -9.92
C PRO A 446 -18.27 -11.39 -9.85
N VAL A 447 -17.42 -11.88 -8.97
CA VAL A 447 -16.04 -11.38 -8.85
C VAL A 447 -15.24 -11.75 -10.09
N ASP A 448 -14.58 -10.78 -10.71
CA ASP A 448 -13.62 -11.02 -11.79
C ASP A 448 -12.28 -11.48 -11.19
N ARG A 449 -12.05 -12.79 -11.24
CA ARG A 449 -10.81 -13.38 -10.69
C ARG A 449 -9.56 -13.04 -11.52
N ASP A 450 -9.72 -12.47 -12.72
CA ASP A 450 -8.60 -12.03 -13.58
C ASP A 450 -8.23 -10.55 -13.39
N GLU A 451 -9.02 -9.78 -12.65
CA GLU A 451 -8.75 -8.37 -12.34
C GLU A 451 -7.42 -8.22 -11.57
N TRP A 452 -6.66 -7.17 -11.92
CA TRP A 452 -5.44 -6.77 -11.22
C TRP A 452 -5.68 -5.46 -10.45
N LEU A 453 -5.18 -5.40 -9.21
CA LEU A 453 -5.27 -4.19 -8.37
C LEU A 453 -4.04 -3.29 -8.52
N MET A 454 -3.00 -3.76 -9.22
CA MET A 454 -1.80 -2.99 -9.53
C MET A 454 -1.50 -3.01 -11.02
N ASN A 455 -0.99 -1.89 -11.52
CA ASN A 455 -0.55 -1.80 -12.92
C ASN A 455 0.75 -2.60 -13.15
N PRO A 456 1.04 -3.09 -14.37
CA PRO A 456 2.28 -3.81 -14.68
C PRO A 456 3.56 -3.02 -14.39
N GLN A 457 3.52 -1.69 -14.48
CA GLN A 457 4.63 -0.78 -14.19
C GLN A 457 4.77 -0.44 -12.70
N THR A 458 3.98 -1.01 -11.82
CA THR A 458 4.09 -0.84 -10.36
C THR A 458 5.22 -1.70 -9.80
N VAL A 459 6.15 -1.10 -9.06
CA VAL A 459 7.22 -1.82 -8.37
C VAL A 459 6.72 -2.25 -7.00
N ASN A 460 5.94 -3.32 -6.97
CA ASN A 460 5.39 -3.95 -5.79
C ASN A 460 4.87 -5.35 -6.11
N ALA A 461 4.31 -6.03 -5.10
CA ALA A 461 3.58 -7.28 -5.20
C ALA A 461 2.41 -7.24 -4.20
N TYR A 462 1.47 -8.16 -4.27
CA TYR A 462 0.40 -8.27 -3.28
C TYR A 462 -0.25 -9.65 -3.23
N TYR A 463 -0.83 -9.98 -2.10
CA TYR A 463 -1.77 -11.07 -1.90
C TYR A 463 -3.19 -10.50 -1.72
N GLU A 464 -4.17 -11.08 -2.40
CA GLU A 464 -5.58 -10.73 -2.23
C GLU A 464 -6.34 -11.91 -1.59
N PRO A 465 -6.75 -11.80 -0.31
CA PRO A 465 -7.31 -12.91 0.45
C PRO A 465 -8.67 -13.39 -0.07
N SER A 466 -9.53 -12.50 -0.58
CA SER A 466 -10.86 -12.86 -1.11
C SER A 466 -10.76 -13.68 -2.41
N LEU A 467 -9.65 -13.53 -3.13
CA LEU A 467 -9.36 -14.29 -4.37
C LEU A 467 -8.39 -15.45 -4.16
N ASN A 468 -7.70 -15.49 -3.02
CA ASN A 468 -6.58 -16.39 -2.75
C ASN A 468 -5.51 -16.34 -3.87
N VAL A 469 -5.13 -15.11 -4.27
CA VAL A 469 -4.23 -14.83 -5.39
C VAL A 469 -3.02 -14.03 -4.94
N ILE A 470 -1.85 -14.37 -5.51
CA ILE A 470 -0.60 -13.60 -5.39
C ILE A 470 -0.27 -12.95 -6.74
N VAL A 471 0.16 -11.70 -6.74
CA VAL A 471 0.36 -10.90 -7.95
C VAL A 471 1.71 -10.21 -7.95
N PHE A 472 2.47 -10.37 -9.06
CA PHE A 472 3.79 -9.80 -9.26
C PHE A 472 3.82 -8.99 -10.55
N PRO A 473 3.64 -7.66 -10.50
CA PRO A 473 3.75 -6.78 -11.65
C PRO A 473 5.12 -6.84 -12.34
N ALA A 474 5.16 -6.57 -13.65
CA ALA A 474 6.38 -6.68 -14.45
C ALA A 474 7.55 -5.83 -13.92
N ALA A 475 7.26 -4.64 -13.37
CA ALA A 475 8.30 -3.69 -12.98
C ALA A 475 9.16 -4.14 -11.80
N ILE A 476 8.65 -4.99 -10.87
CA ILE A 476 9.47 -5.51 -9.77
C ILE A 476 10.44 -6.61 -10.22
N LEU A 477 10.19 -7.23 -11.38
CA LEU A 477 10.92 -8.39 -11.89
C LEU A 477 12.23 -7.98 -12.57
N GLN A 478 13.04 -7.15 -11.89
CA GLN A 478 14.31 -6.60 -12.36
C GLN A 478 15.33 -6.53 -11.20
N PRO A 479 16.64 -6.42 -11.49
CA PRO A 479 17.65 -6.25 -10.43
C PRO A 479 17.38 -5.01 -9.54
N PRO A 480 17.55 -5.11 -8.21
CA PRO A 480 18.20 -6.21 -7.47
C PRO A 480 17.25 -7.34 -7.05
N PHE A 481 15.95 -7.27 -7.34
CA PHE A 481 14.95 -8.28 -6.92
C PHE A 481 15.10 -9.55 -7.71
N PHE A 482 15.16 -9.43 -9.02
CA PHE A 482 15.30 -10.56 -9.97
C PHE A 482 16.34 -10.24 -11.05
N ASN A 483 17.37 -11.08 -11.15
CA ASN A 483 18.37 -10.99 -12.20
C ASN A 483 18.45 -12.33 -12.94
N PRO A 484 17.95 -12.43 -14.19
CA PRO A 484 17.97 -13.70 -14.94
C PRO A 484 19.38 -14.20 -15.29
N GLU A 485 20.40 -13.34 -15.18
CA GLU A 485 21.82 -13.68 -15.45
C GLU A 485 22.58 -14.07 -14.18
N ALA A 486 22.01 -13.79 -12.98
CA ALA A 486 22.63 -14.14 -11.71
C ALA A 486 22.39 -15.61 -11.31
N ASP A 487 23.20 -16.09 -10.36
CA ASP A 487 22.96 -17.37 -9.73
C ASP A 487 21.67 -17.35 -8.88
N ASP A 488 21.12 -18.53 -8.60
CA ASP A 488 19.84 -18.63 -7.91
C ASP A 488 19.89 -18.13 -6.46
N ALA A 489 21.04 -18.14 -5.79
CA ALA A 489 21.13 -17.69 -4.39
C ALA A 489 20.61 -16.26 -4.20
N ALA A 490 21.08 -15.31 -5.02
CA ALA A 490 20.63 -13.92 -4.95
C ALA A 490 19.17 -13.75 -5.39
N ASN A 491 18.70 -14.52 -6.38
CA ASN A 491 17.30 -14.47 -6.83
C ASN A 491 16.34 -15.02 -5.78
N TYR A 492 16.67 -16.13 -5.10
CA TYR A 492 15.86 -16.64 -4.01
C TYR A 492 15.93 -15.73 -2.77
N GLY A 493 17.09 -15.10 -2.50
CA GLY A 493 17.20 -14.10 -1.44
C GLY A 493 16.44 -12.79 -1.74
N GLY A 494 16.36 -12.39 -3.02
CA GLY A 494 15.62 -11.23 -3.49
C GLY A 494 14.15 -11.55 -3.75
N ILE A 495 13.79 -11.75 -5.03
CA ILE A 495 12.39 -11.97 -5.42
C ILE A 495 11.79 -13.26 -4.81
N GLY A 496 12.60 -14.29 -4.54
CA GLY A 496 12.11 -15.49 -3.88
C GLY A 496 11.58 -15.23 -2.48
N ALA A 497 12.28 -14.40 -1.69
CA ALA A 497 11.80 -13.98 -0.38
C ALA A 497 10.51 -13.14 -0.49
N VAL A 498 10.37 -12.29 -1.52
CA VAL A 498 9.13 -11.53 -1.79
C VAL A 498 7.99 -12.47 -2.18
N ILE A 499 8.21 -13.46 -3.06
CA ILE A 499 7.19 -14.46 -3.40
C ILE A 499 6.74 -15.22 -2.16
N GLY A 500 7.71 -15.67 -1.35
CA GLY A 500 7.43 -16.35 -0.09
C GLY A 500 6.64 -15.48 0.89
N HIS A 501 6.93 -14.18 0.94
CA HIS A 501 6.20 -13.17 1.71
C HIS A 501 4.74 -13.09 1.25
N GLU A 502 4.47 -12.93 -0.05
CA GLU A 502 3.10 -12.83 -0.57
C GLU A 502 2.29 -14.12 -0.33
N ILE A 503 2.90 -15.30 -0.49
CA ILE A 503 2.24 -16.55 -0.12
C ILE A 503 2.00 -16.58 1.41
N GLY A 504 2.95 -16.03 2.19
CA GLY A 504 2.88 -15.92 3.65
C GLY A 504 1.68 -15.11 4.13
N HIS A 505 1.27 -14.09 3.38
CA HIS A 505 0.05 -13.33 3.68
C HIS A 505 -1.21 -14.18 3.67
N GLY A 506 -1.24 -15.29 2.94
CA GLY A 506 -2.35 -16.27 3.05
C GLY A 506 -2.44 -16.95 4.41
N PHE A 507 -1.38 -16.86 5.22
CA PHE A 507 -1.22 -17.55 6.50
C PHE A 507 -0.77 -16.63 7.64
N ASP A 508 -0.83 -15.31 7.46
CA ASP A 508 -0.54 -14.31 8.48
C ASP A 508 -1.72 -14.10 9.46
N ASP A 509 -1.70 -13.02 10.25
CA ASP A 509 -2.74 -12.72 11.24
C ASP A 509 -4.11 -12.44 10.61
N GLN A 510 -4.16 -11.89 9.40
CA GLN A 510 -5.39 -11.58 8.66
C GLN A 510 -5.72 -12.65 7.62
N GLY A 511 -4.81 -12.97 6.71
CA GLY A 511 -5.08 -13.95 5.67
C GLY A 511 -5.38 -15.34 6.19
N SER A 512 -4.84 -15.71 7.36
CA SER A 512 -5.19 -16.99 8.03
C SER A 512 -6.66 -17.10 8.46
N GLN A 513 -7.40 -15.99 8.44
CA GLN A 513 -8.84 -15.96 8.73
C GLN A 513 -9.70 -16.31 7.49
N TYR A 514 -9.12 -16.32 6.30
CA TYR A 514 -9.77 -16.69 5.06
C TYR A 514 -9.43 -18.14 4.67
N ASP A 515 -10.41 -18.89 4.21
CA ASP A 515 -10.20 -20.24 3.70
C ASP A 515 -9.64 -20.25 2.25
N GLY A 516 -9.46 -21.43 1.68
CA GLY A 516 -8.90 -21.59 0.35
C GLY A 516 -9.79 -21.07 -0.79
N ASP A 517 -11.06 -20.84 -0.54
CA ASP A 517 -12.01 -20.26 -1.50
C ASP A 517 -12.12 -18.73 -1.38
N GLY A 518 -11.37 -18.13 -0.43
CA GLY A 518 -11.37 -16.69 -0.18
C GLY A 518 -12.45 -16.23 0.79
N LYS A 519 -13.12 -17.17 1.46
CA LYS A 519 -14.17 -16.86 2.42
C LYS A 519 -13.61 -16.58 3.80
N LEU A 520 -14.07 -15.51 4.46
CA LEU A 520 -13.79 -15.22 5.86
C LEU A 520 -14.44 -16.30 6.74
N ASN A 521 -13.67 -17.29 7.11
CA ASN A 521 -14.15 -18.51 7.73
C ASN A 521 -13.08 -19.11 8.63
N ASN A 522 -13.39 -19.36 9.91
CA ASN A 522 -12.45 -20.02 10.81
C ASN A 522 -12.29 -21.52 10.43
N TRP A 523 -11.13 -21.85 9.89
CA TRP A 523 -10.73 -23.23 9.53
C TRP A 523 -9.71 -23.86 10.48
N TRP A 524 -9.30 -23.10 11.52
CA TRP A 524 -8.36 -23.56 12.55
C TRP A 524 -9.06 -24.37 13.63
N THR A 525 -8.31 -25.29 14.26
CA THR A 525 -8.71 -25.77 15.59
C THR A 525 -8.39 -24.68 16.63
N ASP A 526 -9.18 -24.62 17.72
CA ASP A 526 -8.94 -23.63 18.79
C ASP A 526 -7.53 -23.74 19.37
N GLU A 527 -7.01 -24.97 19.48
CA GLU A 527 -5.69 -25.24 20.01
C GLU A 527 -4.56 -24.72 19.09
N ASP A 528 -4.68 -24.94 17.78
CA ASP A 528 -3.68 -24.47 16.82
C ASP A 528 -3.76 -22.95 16.67
N ARG A 529 -4.96 -22.37 16.71
CA ARG A 529 -5.14 -20.92 16.73
C ARG A 529 -4.45 -20.29 17.92
N ALA A 530 -4.63 -20.84 19.13
CA ALA A 530 -3.96 -20.34 20.32
C ALA A 530 -2.42 -20.46 20.23
N ARG A 531 -1.90 -21.55 19.62
CA ARG A 531 -0.46 -21.70 19.38
C ARG A 531 0.07 -20.67 18.38
N PHE A 532 -0.70 -20.36 17.34
CA PHE A 532 -0.38 -19.30 16.38
C PHE A 532 -0.33 -17.93 17.07
N GLU A 533 -1.36 -17.58 17.82
CA GLU A 533 -1.45 -16.32 18.57
C GLU A 533 -0.31 -16.15 19.59
N GLN A 534 0.14 -17.24 20.22
CA GLN A 534 1.31 -17.19 21.09
C GLN A 534 2.60 -16.81 20.33
N ARG A 535 2.78 -17.33 19.09
CA ARG A 535 3.93 -17.02 18.24
C ARG A 535 3.87 -15.60 17.68
N THR A 536 2.71 -15.16 17.22
CA THR A 536 2.51 -13.79 16.74
C THR A 536 2.74 -12.79 17.86
N LYS A 537 2.25 -13.06 19.07
CA LYS A 537 2.52 -12.21 20.25
C LYS A 537 4.01 -12.09 20.55
N ALA A 538 4.77 -13.19 20.48
CA ALA A 538 6.21 -13.15 20.70
C ALA A 538 6.92 -12.29 19.65
N LEU A 539 6.47 -12.33 18.39
CA LEU A 539 7.00 -11.49 17.33
C LEU A 539 6.63 -10.01 17.53
N ILE A 540 5.40 -9.71 17.91
CA ILE A 540 4.95 -8.36 18.29
C ILE A 540 5.84 -7.78 19.39
N GLU A 541 6.11 -8.56 20.45
CA GLU A 541 6.96 -8.13 21.58
C GLU A 541 8.40 -7.85 21.15
N GLN A 542 8.96 -8.66 20.22
CA GLN A 542 10.29 -8.37 19.65
C GLN A 542 10.29 -7.01 18.91
N TYR A 543 9.29 -6.76 18.07
CA TYR A 543 9.24 -5.55 17.24
C TYR A 543 8.91 -4.30 18.05
N ASN A 544 8.08 -4.38 19.09
CA ASN A 544 7.85 -3.28 20.03
C ASN A 544 9.14 -2.82 20.75
N GLY A 545 10.16 -3.67 20.80
CA GLY A 545 11.47 -3.32 21.34
C GLY A 545 12.36 -2.51 20.38
N PHE A 546 12.00 -2.40 19.10
CA PHE A 546 12.85 -1.74 18.09
C PHE A 546 12.57 -0.25 18.00
N ILE A 547 13.66 0.52 17.89
CA ILE A 547 13.67 1.94 17.58
C ILE A 547 14.53 2.13 16.33
N PRO A 548 14.03 2.74 15.25
CA PRO A 548 14.86 3.03 14.08
C PRO A 548 16.12 3.80 14.46
N ARG A 549 17.27 3.35 13.99
CA ARG A 549 18.56 3.93 14.33
C ARG A 549 18.60 5.46 14.11
N GLN A 550 18.10 5.93 12.96
CA GLN A 550 18.06 7.36 12.67
C GLN A 550 17.22 8.16 13.68
N LEU A 551 16.13 7.57 14.20
CA LEU A 551 15.28 8.22 15.21
C LEU A 551 15.90 8.10 16.60
N ALA A 552 16.58 7.01 16.94
CA ALA A 552 17.38 6.91 18.15
C ALA A 552 18.50 7.98 18.18
N GLU A 553 19.14 8.26 17.04
CA GLU A 553 20.13 9.33 16.90
C GLU A 553 19.49 10.72 16.99
N LYS A 554 18.33 10.95 16.38
CA LYS A 554 17.56 12.20 16.46
C LYS A 554 17.16 12.55 17.89
N TYR A 555 16.73 11.56 18.66
CA TYR A 555 16.27 11.71 20.05
C TYR A 555 17.34 11.37 21.09
N ALA A 556 18.65 11.42 20.73
CA ALA A 556 19.74 11.04 21.63
C ALA A 556 19.78 11.86 22.94
N ASP A 557 19.32 13.12 22.91
CA ASP A 557 19.24 13.99 24.09
C ASP A 557 18.04 13.65 25.02
N ASP A 558 17.01 12.96 24.51
CA ASP A 558 15.84 12.49 25.27
C ASP A 558 15.35 11.14 24.71
N PRO A 559 16.07 10.04 24.99
CA PRO A 559 15.77 8.72 24.38
C PRO A 559 14.35 8.17 24.69
N GLN A 560 13.68 8.69 25.72
CA GLN A 560 12.31 8.27 26.06
C GLN A 560 11.27 8.79 25.06
N LYS A 561 11.63 9.79 24.26
CA LYS A 561 10.76 10.33 23.20
C LYS A 561 10.97 9.64 21.85
N ALA A 562 11.98 8.80 21.71
CA ALA A 562 12.20 8.09 20.46
C ALA A 562 11.03 7.12 20.21
N PRO A 563 10.33 7.22 19.06
CA PRO A 563 9.20 6.36 18.78
C PRO A 563 9.67 4.94 18.46
N HIS A 564 8.93 3.97 18.98
CA HIS A 564 9.14 2.55 18.73
C HIS A 564 8.32 2.08 17.53
N VAL A 565 8.72 0.94 16.96
CA VAL A 565 7.89 0.20 16.02
C VAL A 565 6.61 -0.27 16.74
N ASN A 566 5.46 -0.12 16.10
CA ASN A 566 4.22 -0.71 16.55
C ASN A 566 4.13 -2.16 16.03
N GLY A 567 4.55 -3.12 16.83
CA GLY A 567 4.56 -4.53 16.43
C GLY A 567 3.17 -5.09 16.12
N ALA A 568 2.10 -4.53 16.70
CA ALA A 568 0.72 -4.96 16.41
C ALA A 568 0.24 -4.44 15.05
N LEU A 569 0.65 -3.24 14.65
CA LEU A 569 0.38 -2.71 13.31
C LEU A 569 1.15 -3.51 12.25
N THR A 570 2.40 -3.88 12.54
CA THR A 570 3.31 -4.47 11.55
C THR A 570 3.34 -6.01 11.55
N ILE A 571 2.48 -6.67 12.34
CA ILE A 571 2.58 -8.13 12.54
C ILE A 571 2.40 -8.95 11.28
N GLY A 572 1.44 -8.60 10.41
CA GLY A 572 1.19 -9.32 9.16
C GLY A 572 2.42 -9.30 8.26
N GLU A 573 3.00 -8.13 8.07
CA GLU A 573 4.23 -7.93 7.29
C GLU A 573 5.42 -8.68 7.88
N ASN A 574 5.57 -8.67 9.21
CA ASN A 574 6.65 -9.38 9.88
C ASN A 574 6.51 -10.90 9.77
N ILE A 575 5.28 -11.43 9.78
CA ILE A 575 4.99 -12.85 9.53
C ILE A 575 5.31 -13.20 8.07
N GLY A 576 4.89 -12.37 7.13
CA GLY A 576 5.19 -12.51 5.70
C GLY A 576 6.70 -12.56 5.44
N ASP A 577 7.46 -11.62 5.99
CA ASP A 577 8.92 -11.57 5.85
C ASP A 577 9.62 -12.80 6.47
N LEU A 578 9.23 -13.18 7.69
CA LEU A 578 9.84 -14.32 8.38
C LEU A 578 9.55 -15.64 7.65
N GLY A 579 8.30 -15.84 7.23
CA GLY A 579 7.88 -16.97 6.40
C GLY A 579 8.60 -16.96 5.06
N GLY A 580 8.60 -15.80 4.39
CA GLY A 580 9.21 -15.59 3.09
C GLY A 580 10.68 -16.02 3.03
N VAL A 581 11.49 -15.59 4.01
CA VAL A 581 12.90 -15.96 4.09
C VAL A 581 13.09 -17.47 4.32
N ASN A 582 12.36 -18.06 5.27
CA ASN A 582 12.48 -19.50 5.58
C ASN A 582 12.06 -20.39 4.40
N ILE A 583 10.97 -20.01 3.72
CA ILE A 583 10.44 -20.76 2.60
C ILE A 583 11.35 -20.60 1.37
N ALA A 584 11.87 -19.40 1.11
CA ALA A 584 12.77 -19.14 0.01
C ALA A 584 14.10 -19.93 0.14
N LEU A 585 14.61 -20.10 1.38
CA LEU A 585 15.76 -20.96 1.66
C LEU A 585 15.48 -22.44 1.29
N LYS A 586 14.30 -22.95 1.63
CA LYS A 586 13.88 -24.32 1.25
C LYS A 586 13.73 -24.45 -0.25
N ALA A 587 13.08 -23.49 -0.89
CA ALA A 587 12.90 -23.48 -2.35
C ALA A 587 14.25 -23.40 -3.09
N TYR A 588 15.21 -22.64 -2.57
CA TYR A 588 16.56 -22.61 -3.12
C TYR A 588 17.26 -23.97 -3.01
N ALA A 589 17.13 -24.65 -1.86
CA ALA A 589 17.66 -26.00 -1.71
C ALA A 589 17.03 -26.99 -2.72
N PHE A 590 15.73 -26.93 -2.95
CA PHE A 590 15.02 -27.75 -3.93
C PHE A 590 15.53 -27.49 -5.37
N ALA A 591 15.74 -26.21 -5.71
CA ALA A 591 16.30 -25.85 -7.01
C ALA A 591 17.72 -26.43 -7.22
N LEU A 592 18.56 -26.40 -6.20
CA LEU A 592 19.90 -27.01 -6.24
C LEU A 592 19.85 -28.54 -6.39
N ASP A 593 18.95 -29.22 -5.67
CA ASP A 593 18.77 -30.66 -5.78
C ASP A 593 18.22 -31.04 -7.15
N ALA A 594 17.23 -30.34 -7.68
CA ALA A 594 16.71 -30.54 -9.04
C ALA A 594 17.79 -30.36 -10.11
N ALA A 595 18.61 -29.31 -10.01
CA ALA A 595 19.73 -29.06 -10.92
C ALA A 595 20.80 -30.18 -10.85
N SER A 596 20.92 -30.87 -9.71
CA SER A 596 21.81 -32.00 -9.47
C SER A 596 21.17 -33.35 -9.79
N GLY A 597 19.91 -33.39 -10.26
CA GLY A 597 19.14 -34.59 -10.56
C GLY A 597 18.76 -35.42 -9.33
N LYS A 598 18.72 -34.80 -8.14
CA LYS A 598 18.28 -35.40 -6.90
C LYS A 598 16.77 -35.14 -6.68
N PRO A 599 16.05 -36.09 -6.04
CA PRO A 599 14.69 -35.87 -5.64
C PRO A 599 14.64 -34.82 -4.49
N GLU A 600 13.54 -34.05 -4.43
CA GLU A 600 13.27 -33.13 -3.33
C GLU A 600 13.17 -33.90 -2.01
N ASP A 601 13.95 -33.46 -1.02
CA ASP A 601 13.89 -33.94 0.35
C ASP A 601 13.78 -32.71 1.29
N GLY A 602 12.61 -32.57 1.89
CA GLY A 602 12.31 -31.47 2.81
C GLY A 602 12.86 -31.62 4.23
N SER A 603 13.68 -32.67 4.51
CA SER A 603 14.32 -32.83 5.80
C SER A 603 15.33 -31.70 6.05
N PRO A 604 15.48 -31.20 7.31
CA PRO A 604 16.46 -30.16 7.64
C PRO A 604 17.88 -30.52 7.22
N GLU A 605 18.24 -31.79 7.31
CA GLU A 605 19.55 -32.32 6.94
C GLU A 605 19.77 -32.25 5.42
N ALA A 606 18.77 -32.62 4.61
CA ALA A 606 18.87 -32.56 3.15
C ALA A 606 18.91 -31.11 2.66
N ILE A 607 18.04 -30.24 3.20
CA ILE A 607 18.04 -28.81 2.89
C ILE A 607 19.42 -28.22 3.19
N ARG A 608 19.97 -28.49 4.37
CA ARG A 608 21.31 -28.03 4.72
C ARG A 608 22.40 -28.56 3.78
N ALA A 609 22.37 -29.84 3.44
CA ALA A 609 23.34 -30.44 2.54
C ALA A 609 23.29 -29.88 1.13
N ALA A 610 22.09 -29.57 0.62
CA ALA A 610 21.91 -28.93 -0.67
C ALA A 610 22.49 -27.50 -0.68
N LEU A 611 22.20 -26.70 0.34
CA LEU A 611 22.69 -25.33 0.48
C LEU A 611 24.22 -25.27 0.65
N ASP A 612 24.80 -26.23 1.40
CA ASP A 612 26.27 -26.33 1.59
C ASP A 612 26.99 -26.80 0.32
N ALA A 613 26.29 -27.48 -0.61
CA ALA A 613 26.83 -27.91 -1.89
C ALA A 613 26.82 -26.83 -2.98
N ALA A 614 26.14 -25.68 -2.72
CA ALA A 614 26.13 -24.56 -3.66
C ALA A 614 27.55 -23.99 -3.89
N PRO A 615 27.89 -23.60 -5.14
CA PRO A 615 29.24 -23.10 -5.44
C PRO A 615 29.53 -21.79 -4.70
N ASP A 616 30.81 -21.58 -4.34
CA ASP A 616 31.28 -20.30 -3.89
C ASP A 616 31.47 -19.37 -5.08
N ILE A 617 30.88 -18.15 -5.00
CA ILE A 617 31.01 -17.10 -6.01
C ILE A 617 31.36 -15.80 -5.29
N ASP A 618 32.30 -15.04 -5.82
CA ASP A 618 32.75 -13.75 -5.27
C ASP A 618 33.22 -13.84 -3.80
N GLY A 619 33.67 -15.01 -3.36
CA GLY A 619 34.16 -15.27 -1.99
C GLY A 619 33.07 -15.53 -0.97
N PHE A 620 31.83 -15.74 -1.39
CA PHE A 620 30.69 -16.08 -0.53
C PHE A 620 30.08 -17.43 -0.89
N THR A 621 29.70 -18.21 0.13
CA THR A 621 28.90 -19.42 -0.05
C THR A 621 27.53 -19.10 -0.62
N GLY A 622 26.82 -20.10 -1.20
CA GLY A 622 25.46 -19.90 -1.68
C GLY A 622 24.51 -19.38 -0.58
N LEU A 623 24.64 -19.93 0.62
CA LEU A 623 23.82 -19.51 1.78
C LEU A 623 24.12 -18.06 2.19
N GLN A 624 25.37 -17.62 2.17
CA GLN A 624 25.73 -16.24 2.43
C GLN A 624 25.15 -15.31 1.35
N ARG A 625 25.28 -15.67 0.07
CA ARG A 625 24.74 -14.85 -1.03
C ARG A 625 23.22 -14.70 -0.97
N PHE A 626 22.51 -15.71 -0.49
CA PHE A 626 21.07 -15.61 -0.24
C PHE A 626 20.77 -14.47 0.74
N PHE A 627 21.38 -14.45 1.94
CA PHE A 627 21.13 -13.40 2.93
C PHE A 627 21.65 -12.03 2.49
N LEU A 628 22.73 -11.97 1.73
CA LEU A 628 23.25 -10.71 1.17
C LEU A 628 22.29 -10.16 0.08
N GLY A 629 21.72 -11.03 -0.75
CA GLY A 629 20.66 -10.69 -1.70
C GLY A 629 19.43 -10.15 -1.00
N TYR A 630 18.97 -10.86 0.03
CA TYR A 630 17.84 -10.42 0.85
C TYR A 630 18.06 -9.04 1.48
N ALA A 631 19.22 -8.80 2.08
CA ALA A 631 19.52 -7.49 2.65
C ALA A 631 19.60 -6.37 1.59
N SER A 632 20.02 -6.68 0.36
CA SER A 632 20.21 -5.69 -0.69
C SER A 632 18.89 -5.13 -1.24
N ILE A 633 17.79 -5.91 -1.24
CA ILE A 633 16.49 -5.41 -1.70
C ILE A 633 15.91 -4.36 -0.76
N TRP A 634 16.27 -4.40 0.52
CA TRP A 634 15.83 -3.46 1.55
C TRP A 634 16.66 -2.19 1.64
N ARG A 635 17.65 -1.99 0.74
CA ARG A 635 18.44 -0.75 0.70
C ARG A 635 17.51 0.45 0.60
N THR A 636 17.54 1.31 1.61
CA THR A 636 16.77 2.56 1.63
C THR A 636 17.39 3.58 2.55
N LYS A 637 17.17 4.85 2.23
CA LYS A 637 17.44 6.02 3.04
C LYS A 637 16.21 6.91 3.00
N GLN A 638 15.79 7.42 4.16
CA GLN A 638 14.61 8.27 4.28
C GLN A 638 14.87 9.46 5.20
N ARG A 639 14.00 10.47 5.13
CA ARG A 639 14.02 11.61 6.04
C ARG A 639 13.36 11.23 7.35
N ASP A 640 13.68 11.96 8.42
CA ASP A 640 13.18 11.68 9.76
C ASP A 640 11.65 11.85 9.84
N GLU A 641 11.13 12.89 9.18
CA GLU A 641 9.69 13.18 9.13
C GLU A 641 8.91 12.01 8.53
N LEU A 642 9.39 11.45 7.42
CA LEU A 642 8.76 10.27 6.80
C LEU A 642 8.92 9.03 7.68
N ALA A 643 10.07 8.86 8.34
CA ALA A 643 10.29 7.74 9.25
C ALA A 643 9.31 7.76 10.44
N GLU A 644 9.07 8.94 11.01
CA GLU A 644 8.08 9.12 12.10
C GLU A 644 6.65 8.88 11.58
N GLN A 645 6.30 9.42 10.43
CA GLN A 645 4.99 9.20 9.81
C GLN A 645 4.73 7.71 9.57
N TYR A 646 5.68 6.98 8.99
CA TYR A 646 5.53 5.56 8.69
C TYR A 646 5.39 4.68 9.93
N LEU A 647 6.06 5.02 11.05
CA LEU A 647 5.84 4.29 12.29
C LEU A 647 4.40 4.36 12.80
N GLN A 648 3.66 5.41 12.43
CA GLN A 648 2.26 5.59 12.80
C GLN A 648 1.29 4.92 11.82
N ILE A 649 1.55 4.99 10.50
CA ILE A 649 0.52 4.65 9.50
C ILE A 649 0.88 3.46 8.60
N ASP A 650 2.16 3.08 8.51
CA ASP A 650 2.60 2.04 7.59
C ASP A 650 2.58 0.66 8.28
N PRO A 651 1.87 -0.35 7.73
CA PRO A 651 1.90 -1.71 8.26
C PRO A 651 3.24 -2.40 8.08
N HIS A 652 4.16 -1.83 7.28
CA HIS A 652 5.51 -2.38 7.10
C HIS A 652 6.47 -1.87 8.17
N SER A 653 7.26 -2.77 8.72
CA SER A 653 8.38 -2.40 9.58
C SER A 653 9.47 -1.64 8.80
N PRO A 654 10.24 -0.75 9.45
CA PRO A 654 11.41 -0.12 8.83
C PRO A 654 12.37 -1.14 8.22
N ALA A 655 12.98 -0.81 7.08
CA ALA A 655 13.80 -1.70 6.27
C ALA A 655 14.94 -2.41 7.05
N GLU A 656 15.55 -1.71 8.04
CA GLU A 656 16.56 -2.32 8.91
C GLU A 656 15.98 -3.49 9.73
N PHE A 657 14.71 -3.43 10.11
CA PHE A 657 14.06 -4.48 10.89
C PHE A 657 13.41 -5.55 9.99
N ARG A 658 13.01 -5.20 8.77
CA ARG A 658 12.67 -6.21 7.74
C ARG A 658 13.90 -7.07 7.41
N THR A 659 15.11 -6.57 7.58
CA THR A 659 16.36 -7.34 7.44
C THR A 659 16.77 -7.95 8.80
N ASN A 660 17.27 -7.14 9.72
CA ASN A 660 17.90 -7.62 10.96
C ASN A 660 16.91 -8.29 11.92
N GLY A 661 15.70 -7.74 12.06
CA GLY A 661 14.64 -8.28 12.91
C GLY A 661 14.21 -9.68 12.46
N ILE A 662 14.19 -9.90 11.15
CA ILE A 662 13.82 -11.19 10.56
C ILE A 662 14.96 -12.20 10.67
N VAL A 663 16.16 -11.91 10.14
CA VAL A 663 17.20 -12.94 10.01
C VAL A 663 17.72 -13.45 11.35
N ARG A 664 17.62 -12.67 12.43
CA ARG A 664 17.96 -13.13 13.78
C ARG A 664 17.03 -14.22 14.33
N ASN A 665 15.86 -14.44 13.69
CA ASN A 665 14.97 -15.56 13.96
C ASN A 665 15.26 -16.80 13.09
N VAL A 666 16.17 -16.73 12.11
CA VAL A 666 16.44 -17.76 11.10
C VAL A 666 17.73 -18.53 11.44
N ASP A 667 17.62 -19.82 11.81
CA ASP A 667 18.77 -20.63 12.23
C ASP A 667 19.88 -20.73 11.17
N LEU A 668 19.50 -20.76 9.88
CA LEU A 668 20.45 -20.81 8.77
C LEU A 668 21.31 -19.54 8.65
N PHE A 669 20.84 -18.39 9.15
CA PHE A 669 21.65 -17.18 9.24
C PHE A 669 22.82 -17.36 10.19
N TYR A 670 22.60 -17.99 11.35
CA TYR A 670 23.66 -18.31 12.31
C TYR A 670 24.70 -19.25 11.72
N ALA A 671 24.25 -20.20 10.93
CA ALA A 671 25.15 -21.13 10.23
C ALA A 671 25.94 -20.45 9.09
N ALA A 672 25.32 -19.51 8.35
CA ALA A 672 25.92 -18.81 7.24
C ALA A 672 27.10 -17.92 7.67
N PHE A 673 26.95 -17.23 8.81
CA PHE A 673 27.90 -16.21 9.26
C PHE A 673 28.61 -16.56 10.57
N ASP A 674 28.40 -17.79 11.11
CA ASP A 674 29.00 -18.26 12.36
C ASP A 674 28.70 -17.35 13.56
N VAL A 675 27.44 -16.90 13.67
CA VAL A 675 26.97 -15.94 14.71
C VAL A 675 27.11 -16.56 16.11
N LYS A 676 27.70 -15.82 17.02
CA LYS A 676 28.01 -16.23 18.39
C LYS A 676 27.18 -15.44 19.41
N PRO A 677 27.05 -15.95 20.67
CA PRO A 677 26.35 -15.24 21.75
C PRO A 677 26.89 -13.84 22.10
N THR A 678 28.11 -13.51 21.62
CA THR A 678 28.73 -12.20 21.81
C THR A 678 28.42 -11.20 20.72
N ASP A 679 27.80 -11.63 19.63
CA ASP A 679 27.53 -10.81 18.46
C ASP A 679 26.16 -10.11 18.60
N ALA A 680 26.02 -8.92 18.04
CA ALA A 680 24.80 -8.11 18.22
C ALA A 680 23.54 -8.73 17.60
N MET A 681 23.71 -9.54 16.54
CA MET A 681 22.59 -10.24 15.91
C MET A 681 22.14 -11.50 16.65
N TRP A 682 22.85 -11.88 17.74
CA TRP A 682 22.46 -13.06 18.51
C TRP A 682 21.09 -12.92 19.16
N LEU A 683 20.31 -13.95 19.05
CA LEU A 683 19.07 -14.18 19.79
C LEU A 683 19.10 -15.62 20.31
N ASP A 684 18.82 -15.85 21.58
CA ASP A 684 18.81 -17.19 22.15
C ASP A 684 17.79 -18.06 21.41
N HIS A 685 18.11 -19.34 21.24
CA HIS A 685 17.32 -20.25 20.39
C HIS A 685 15.86 -20.35 20.81
N ASP A 686 15.56 -20.27 22.09
CA ASP A 686 14.21 -20.30 22.67
C ASP A 686 13.44 -18.98 22.51
N GLN A 687 14.14 -17.90 22.17
CA GLN A 687 13.55 -16.60 21.86
C GLN A 687 13.28 -16.41 20.35
N ARG A 688 13.82 -17.29 19.49
CA ARG A 688 13.59 -17.21 18.04
C ARG A 688 12.18 -17.64 17.72
N VAL A 689 11.46 -16.75 17.06
CA VAL A 689 10.08 -17.03 16.62
C VAL A 689 10.12 -17.87 15.34
N ARG A 690 9.34 -18.94 15.31
CA ARG A 690 9.16 -19.81 14.15
C ARG A 690 7.66 -19.98 13.92
N ILE A 691 7.21 -19.62 12.71
CA ILE A 691 5.78 -19.72 12.33
C ILE A 691 5.64 -20.70 11.16
N TRP A 692 6.25 -20.43 10.01
CA TRP A 692 6.17 -21.26 8.78
C TRP A 692 7.50 -21.85 8.32
#